data_68537cda2006cbffb180d1207b25f454
#
_entry.id   68537cda2006cbffb180d1207b25f454
#
_cell.length_a   1.000
_cell.length_b   1.000
_cell.length_c   1.000
_cell.angle_alpha   90.00
_cell.angle_beta   90.00
_cell.angle_gamma   90.00
#
_symmetry.space_group_name_H-M   'P 1'
#
loop_
_entity.id
_entity.type
_entity.pdbx_description
1 polymer ?
#
loop_
_entity_poly.entity_id
_entity_poly.type
_entity_poly.pdbx_seq_one_letter_code
_entity_poly.pdbx_strand_id
1 'polypeptide(L)'
;LPSTTGNAVEELVATQAGVSTHNELSSQYNVRGGSFDENSVYINGVEVYRPMLISSGQQEGLSVINSDMVESINFSAGGFDAKYGDKMSSVLDITYKKPKKFEASVSASLLGAGLYVGYAKKNFSMTHGVRYKTNQYMLGSLETKGEYSPRFLDYQTYISWSPNKRWSLDFIGNISQNQYDFLPTNRQTNFGTMQDVKSFRVYFDGKEEDLFRTLFGTLSLSHSFTDRTKLSLLASAFATKERETYDIQGQYWLDETNTTEQLGVGTYMEHARNYLDANMKSLKVLFSHKPKGHDIQTGLTWKHEIIEENSREWEMRDSAGYSIPHTGNRLDLIYNLKSSNRIGSDRLELFGQDTWRFTNSHGIFSLNYGARLSYWSWNKEWLFSPRVSLGIIPSFNEDFTFRIATGLYYQAPFYKELRDTVTTGVSTKVRLNRNIKSQRSFQVVLGGDYKFKLMNRPFKFTTEVYYKALSNLIPYNVDNVKIVYYGGNIASGYTTGIDFKIFGEFVEGTDSWISFSLMKAQQKVDGKSFPQATDQRYNLNFFFSDFFPGTTRWKMTLKASIADGLPFGPPHTGLERMVFRAPAYKRVDIGMSYRLLDNEDGRNQKKFIRYLRNVWLGVDCFNLFDISNVSSYYWVTDVTNQQYAVPNYLTGRQINARILIEL
;
A
#
# COMPACT_ATOMS: atom_id res chain seq x y z
N LEU A 1 -3.45 12.72 11.74
CA LEU A 1 -3.62 13.43 10.47
C LEU A 1 -5.09 13.80 10.28
N PRO A 2 -5.43 15.07 10.16
CA PRO A 2 -6.77 15.48 9.75
C PRO A 2 -6.99 15.13 8.28
N SER A 3 -8.24 14.89 7.88
CA SER A 3 -8.63 14.67 6.49
C SER A 3 -8.03 13.40 5.85
N THR A 4 -8.36 12.24 6.39
CA THR A 4 -8.00 10.94 5.82
C THR A 4 -9.20 10.05 5.63
N THR A 5 -9.12 9.14 4.69
CA THR A 5 -10.16 8.12 4.45
C THR A 5 -10.03 6.91 5.37
N GLY A 6 -9.08 6.96 6.33
CA GLY A 6 -8.87 5.95 7.39
C GLY A 6 -7.57 5.16 7.32
N ASN A 7 -6.74 5.34 6.27
CA ASN A 7 -5.39 4.76 6.17
C ASN A 7 -4.35 5.89 6.24
N ALA A 8 -4.32 6.61 7.36
CA ALA A 8 -3.63 7.90 7.49
C ALA A 8 -2.13 7.84 7.17
N VAL A 9 -1.43 6.76 7.52
CA VAL A 9 0.01 6.62 7.26
C VAL A 9 0.27 6.40 5.77
N GLU A 10 -0.46 5.50 5.14
CA GLU A 10 -0.31 5.20 3.71
C GLU A 10 -0.73 6.40 2.85
N GLU A 11 -1.79 7.11 3.23
CA GLU A 11 -2.18 8.35 2.57
C GLU A 11 -1.11 9.44 2.68
N LEU A 12 -0.39 9.52 3.81
CA LEU A 12 0.74 10.42 3.97
C LEU A 12 1.92 9.99 3.09
N VAL A 13 2.23 8.69 3.05
CA VAL A 13 3.28 8.13 2.20
C VAL A 13 2.97 8.36 0.72
N ALA A 14 1.71 8.26 0.30
CA ALA A 14 1.27 8.49 -1.07
C ALA A 14 1.51 9.93 -1.57
N THR A 15 1.67 10.91 -0.66
CA THR A 15 2.03 12.28 -1.02
C THR A 15 3.55 12.52 -1.14
N GLN A 16 4.38 11.51 -0.88
CA GLN A 16 5.83 11.63 -1.01
C GLN A 16 6.28 11.56 -2.47
N ALA A 17 7.43 12.14 -2.76
CA ALA A 17 8.04 12.04 -4.09
C ALA A 17 8.38 10.57 -4.43
N GLY A 18 8.15 10.16 -5.67
CA GLY A 18 8.36 8.79 -6.14
C GLY A 18 7.26 7.80 -5.73
N VAL A 19 6.23 8.25 -5.03
CA VAL A 19 5.11 7.39 -4.60
C VAL A 19 3.85 7.76 -5.37
N SER A 20 3.12 6.75 -5.81
CA SER A 20 1.86 6.91 -6.52
C SER A 20 0.77 6.00 -5.98
N THR A 21 -0.45 6.47 -6.05
CA THR A 21 -1.67 5.71 -5.82
C THR A 21 -2.70 6.08 -6.87
N HIS A 22 -3.59 5.18 -7.20
CA HIS A 22 -4.66 5.39 -8.18
C HIS A 22 -6.04 4.98 -7.63
N ASN A 23 -6.08 4.60 -6.35
CA ASN A 23 -7.31 4.14 -5.71
C ASN A 23 -7.34 4.60 -4.25
N GLU A 24 -8.24 5.52 -3.94
CA GLU A 24 -8.43 6.05 -2.59
C GLU A 24 -9.10 5.05 -1.61
N LEU A 25 -9.62 3.95 -2.12
CA LEU A 25 -10.27 2.91 -1.31
C LEU A 25 -9.28 1.84 -0.85
N SER A 26 -8.04 1.89 -1.34
CA SER A 26 -6.97 0.94 -1.02
C SER A 26 -5.88 1.58 -0.16
N SER A 27 -5.24 0.79 0.68
CA SER A 27 -4.01 1.17 1.40
C SER A 27 -2.74 0.92 0.59
N GLN A 28 -2.87 0.41 -0.64
CA GLN A 28 -1.74 0.10 -1.51
C GLN A 28 -1.15 1.36 -2.13
N TYR A 29 0.16 1.38 -2.27
CA TYR A 29 0.90 2.42 -2.99
C TYR A 29 2.05 1.81 -3.79
N ASN A 30 2.37 2.44 -4.89
CA ASN A 30 3.47 2.06 -5.77
C ASN A 30 4.65 3.00 -5.57
N VAL A 31 5.87 2.49 -5.64
CA VAL A 31 7.07 3.30 -5.42
C VAL A 31 8.04 3.14 -6.59
N ARG A 32 8.30 4.27 -7.28
CA ARG A 32 9.25 4.33 -8.40
C ARG A 32 9.04 3.19 -9.39
N GLY A 33 7.79 3.04 -9.86
CA GLY A 33 7.40 2.03 -10.85
C GLY A 33 7.31 0.60 -10.32
N GLY A 34 7.65 0.33 -9.06
CA GLY A 34 7.40 -0.97 -8.45
C GLY A 34 5.95 -1.13 -8.04
N SER A 35 5.47 -2.37 -8.03
CA SER A 35 4.12 -2.69 -7.59
C SER A 35 4.00 -2.63 -6.06
N PHE A 36 2.77 -2.62 -5.56
CA PHE A 36 2.49 -2.52 -4.12
C PHE A 36 3.11 -3.65 -3.29
N ASP A 37 3.28 -4.84 -3.85
CA ASP A 37 3.89 -6.00 -3.22
C ASP A 37 5.41 -5.92 -3.09
N GLU A 38 6.05 -4.96 -3.77
CA GLU A 38 7.47 -4.65 -3.67
C GLU A 38 7.84 -3.76 -2.47
N ASN A 39 6.87 -3.41 -1.63
CA ASN A 39 7.04 -2.56 -0.47
C ASN A 39 7.06 -3.39 0.82
N SER A 40 7.99 -3.10 1.73
CA SER A 40 8.05 -3.72 3.06
C SER A 40 7.57 -2.76 4.15
N VAL A 41 6.93 -3.32 5.15
CA VAL A 41 6.50 -2.59 6.35
C VAL A 41 7.14 -3.23 7.57
N TYR A 42 7.78 -2.42 8.40
CA TYR A 42 8.35 -2.81 9.68
C TYR A 42 7.67 -2.05 10.81
N ILE A 43 7.38 -2.72 11.91
CA ILE A 43 6.91 -2.10 13.15
C ILE A 43 7.90 -2.47 14.26
N ASN A 44 8.55 -1.46 14.85
CA ASN A 44 9.60 -1.63 15.87
C ASN A 44 10.70 -2.65 15.44
N GLY A 45 11.10 -2.62 14.15
CA GLY A 45 12.12 -3.52 13.59
C GLY A 45 11.66 -4.93 13.27
N VAL A 46 10.37 -5.22 13.41
CA VAL A 46 9.73 -6.49 13.03
C VAL A 46 9.05 -6.32 11.69
N GLU A 47 9.38 -7.17 10.72
CA GLU A 47 8.70 -7.20 9.43
C GLU A 47 7.26 -7.68 9.61
N VAL A 48 6.32 -6.93 9.07
CA VAL A 48 4.92 -7.30 9.03
C VAL A 48 4.66 -8.09 7.76
N TYR A 49 4.37 -9.37 7.93
CA TYR A 49 3.99 -10.23 6.81
C TYR A 49 2.59 -9.84 6.33
N ARG A 50 2.45 -9.62 5.03
CA ARG A 50 1.17 -9.38 4.39
C ARG A 50 0.99 -10.44 3.31
N PRO A 51 0.20 -11.51 3.53
CA PRO A 51 -0.19 -12.40 2.46
C PRO A 51 -1.03 -11.60 1.46
N MET A 52 -0.94 -11.95 0.21
CA MET A 52 -1.81 -11.39 -0.80
C MET A 52 -3.21 -11.92 -0.59
N LEU A 53 -4.16 -11.02 -0.46
CA LEU A 53 -5.56 -11.35 -0.40
C LEU A 53 -5.98 -12.14 -1.65
N ILE A 54 -6.88 -13.07 -1.50
CA ILE A 54 -7.47 -13.83 -2.62
C ILE A 54 -8.13 -12.86 -3.58
N SER A 55 -8.85 -11.88 -3.05
CA SER A 55 -9.47 -10.82 -3.82
C SER A 55 -8.44 -9.83 -4.36
N SER A 56 -8.72 -9.29 -5.51
CA SER A 56 -7.87 -8.32 -6.19
C SER A 56 -8.11 -6.92 -5.67
N GLY A 57 -7.48 -6.53 -4.61
CA GLY A 57 -7.07 -5.17 -4.25
C GLY A 57 -7.95 -3.94 -4.48
N GLN A 58 -9.20 -4.05 -4.94
CA GLN A 58 -10.05 -2.86 -5.11
C GLN A 58 -10.56 -2.28 -3.80
N GLN A 59 -10.71 -3.09 -2.77
CA GLN A 59 -11.33 -2.70 -1.52
C GLN A 59 -10.60 -3.33 -0.34
N GLU A 60 -9.33 -3.03 -0.20
CA GLU A 60 -8.58 -3.50 0.96
C GLU A 60 -9.09 -2.85 2.22
N GLY A 61 -9.10 -3.66 3.29
CA GLY A 61 -9.49 -3.25 4.60
C GLY A 61 -8.56 -2.22 5.26
N LEU A 62 -8.63 -2.17 6.57
CA LEU A 62 -7.73 -1.35 7.37
C LEU A 62 -6.28 -1.73 7.11
N SER A 63 -5.44 -0.72 6.94
CA SER A 63 -4.01 -0.88 7.04
C SER A 63 -3.63 -1.54 8.37
N VAL A 64 -2.57 -2.36 8.34
CA VAL A 64 -1.97 -2.93 9.56
C VAL A 64 -1.50 -1.83 10.51
N ILE A 65 -1.17 -0.63 10.00
CA ILE A 65 -0.63 0.46 10.80
C ILE A 65 -1.75 1.23 11.47
N ASN A 66 -1.78 1.23 12.81
CA ASN A 66 -2.66 2.11 13.57
C ASN A 66 -1.97 3.44 13.82
N SER A 67 -2.41 4.49 13.12
CA SER A 67 -1.80 5.83 13.18
C SER A 67 -1.78 6.45 14.57
N ASP A 68 -2.75 6.11 15.43
CA ASP A 68 -2.83 6.65 16.80
C ASP A 68 -1.72 6.10 17.70
N MET A 69 -1.18 4.93 17.36
CA MET A 69 -0.06 4.28 18.05
C MET A 69 1.31 4.69 17.51
N VAL A 70 1.39 5.41 16.38
CA VAL A 70 2.66 5.76 15.72
C VAL A 70 3.35 6.92 16.41
N GLU A 71 4.64 6.74 16.74
CA GLU A 71 5.54 7.80 17.21
C GLU A 71 6.32 8.41 16.05
N SER A 72 6.90 7.58 15.18
CA SER A 72 7.68 8.03 14.05
C SER A 72 7.55 7.12 12.83
N ILE A 73 7.75 7.70 11.67
CA ILE A 73 7.72 7.06 10.36
C ILE A 73 9.03 7.33 9.66
N ASN A 74 9.69 6.27 9.19
CA ASN A 74 10.85 6.36 8.33
C ASN A 74 10.56 5.65 7.01
N PHE A 75 10.53 6.40 5.92
CA PHE A 75 10.21 5.92 4.59
C PHE A 75 11.41 6.04 3.66
N SER A 76 11.76 4.96 2.95
CA SER A 76 12.82 4.91 1.95
C SER A 76 12.30 4.41 0.61
N ALA A 77 12.40 5.23 -0.43
CA ALA A 77 12.04 4.90 -1.80
C ALA A 77 13.26 4.37 -2.57
N GLY A 78 13.68 3.13 -2.31
CA GLY A 78 14.90 2.54 -2.86
C GLY A 78 16.17 2.93 -2.09
N GLY A 79 17.29 2.30 -2.41
CA GLY A 79 18.57 2.58 -1.78
C GLY A 79 18.66 2.23 -0.29
N PHE A 80 17.77 1.39 0.22
CA PHE A 80 17.69 1.07 1.65
C PHE A 80 18.73 0.04 2.10
N ASP A 81 19.05 0.08 3.40
CA ASP A 81 20.11 -0.68 4.06
C ASP A 81 19.95 -2.20 3.97
N ALA A 82 21.05 -2.96 4.20
CA ALA A 82 21.05 -4.42 4.16
C ALA A 82 20.22 -5.09 5.26
N LYS A 83 19.92 -4.41 6.36
CA LYS A 83 19.03 -4.91 7.43
C LYS A 83 17.58 -5.18 6.96
N TYR A 84 17.14 -4.49 5.90
CA TYR A 84 15.83 -4.69 5.29
C TYR A 84 15.93 -5.67 4.12
N GLY A 85 15.07 -6.67 4.07
CA GLY A 85 15.15 -7.77 3.10
C GLY A 85 13.95 -7.87 2.17
N ASP A 86 14.12 -8.73 1.18
CA ASP A 86 13.08 -9.39 0.37
C ASP A 86 12.08 -8.48 -0.37
N LYS A 87 12.43 -7.20 -0.59
CA LYS A 87 11.64 -6.23 -1.36
C LYS A 87 12.52 -5.39 -2.27
N MET A 88 11.92 -4.90 -3.37
CA MET A 88 12.67 -4.20 -4.42
C MET A 88 12.39 -2.71 -4.51
N SER A 89 11.31 -2.19 -3.89
CA SER A 89 10.90 -0.82 -4.13
C SER A 89 10.99 0.11 -2.94
N SER A 90 10.41 -0.24 -1.79
CA SER A 90 10.48 0.64 -0.63
C SER A 90 10.46 -0.08 0.71
N VAL A 91 10.82 0.68 1.74
CA VAL A 91 10.72 0.30 3.14
C VAL A 91 9.96 1.39 3.90
N LEU A 92 8.96 0.98 4.65
CA LEU A 92 8.23 1.80 5.61
C LEU A 92 8.50 1.25 7.01
N ASP A 93 9.35 1.94 7.78
CA ASP A 93 9.75 1.55 9.14
C ASP A 93 9.05 2.43 10.16
N ILE A 94 8.18 1.81 10.96
CA ILE A 94 7.28 2.45 11.91
C ILE A 94 7.78 2.19 13.32
N THR A 95 7.80 3.21 14.15
CA THR A 95 8.01 3.08 15.59
C THR A 95 6.73 3.41 16.33
N TYR A 96 6.26 2.49 17.18
CA TYR A 96 5.10 2.71 18.04
C TYR A 96 5.47 3.47 19.31
N LYS A 97 4.53 4.28 19.81
CA LYS A 97 4.67 5.11 21.00
C LYS A 97 4.96 4.28 22.24
N LYS A 98 5.89 4.78 23.06
CA LYS A 98 6.08 4.40 24.47
C LYS A 98 5.58 5.57 25.32
N PRO A 99 4.35 5.53 25.84
CA PRO A 99 3.81 6.62 26.64
C PRO A 99 4.67 6.83 27.90
N LYS A 100 4.71 8.07 28.39
CA LYS A 100 5.40 8.42 29.65
C LYS A 100 4.44 8.58 30.81
N LYS A 101 3.17 8.77 30.52
CA LYS A 101 2.06 8.93 31.48
C LYS A 101 0.80 8.29 30.90
N PHE A 102 -0.29 8.34 31.63
CA PHE A 102 -1.59 8.00 31.07
C PHE A 102 -1.98 9.00 29.99
N GLU A 103 -2.42 8.50 28.87
CA GLU A 103 -2.98 9.25 27.76
C GLU A 103 -4.03 8.41 27.07
N ALA A 104 -5.08 9.04 26.55
CA ALA A 104 -6.08 8.35 25.77
C ALA A 104 -6.67 9.29 24.73
N SER A 105 -7.17 8.71 23.63
CA SER A 105 -7.94 9.45 22.65
C SER A 105 -9.11 8.63 22.12
N VAL A 106 -10.19 9.31 21.84
CA VAL A 106 -11.37 8.76 21.16
C VAL A 106 -11.63 9.58 19.92
N SER A 107 -11.73 8.90 18.79
CA SER A 107 -12.08 9.52 17.50
C SER A 107 -13.35 8.89 16.95
N ALA A 108 -14.20 9.70 16.34
CA ALA A 108 -15.38 9.22 15.62
C ALA A 108 -15.61 10.09 14.36
N SER A 109 -16.05 9.44 13.30
CA SER A 109 -16.38 10.09 12.04
C SER A 109 -17.45 9.29 11.28
N LEU A 110 -17.93 9.80 10.16
CA LEU A 110 -18.83 9.04 9.27
C LEU A 110 -18.14 7.81 8.65
N LEU A 111 -16.80 7.75 8.68
CA LEU A 111 -15.99 6.65 8.13
C LEU A 111 -15.59 5.61 9.19
N GLY A 112 -15.86 5.86 10.48
CA GLY A 112 -15.53 4.93 11.53
C GLY A 112 -15.22 5.59 12.88
N ALA A 113 -14.68 4.77 13.78
CA ALA A 113 -14.33 5.19 15.14
C ALA A 113 -13.01 4.56 15.60
N GLY A 114 -12.29 5.24 16.47
CA GLY A 114 -11.05 4.78 17.07
C GLY A 114 -10.96 5.06 18.55
N LEU A 115 -10.28 4.17 19.26
CA LEU A 115 -9.92 4.33 20.67
C LEU A 115 -8.43 4.04 20.81
N TYR A 116 -7.71 4.92 21.44
CA TYR A 116 -6.33 4.73 21.84
C TYR A 116 -6.19 4.94 23.33
N VAL A 117 -5.43 4.07 24.00
CA VAL A 117 -5.09 4.18 25.42
C VAL A 117 -3.62 3.86 25.61
N GLY A 118 -2.90 4.79 26.21
CA GLY A 118 -1.51 4.64 26.62
C GLY A 118 -1.37 4.73 28.14
N TYR A 119 -0.55 3.87 28.73
CA TYR A 119 -0.24 3.90 30.16
C TYR A 119 1.23 3.59 30.40
N ALA A 120 1.82 4.32 31.34
CA ALA A 120 3.18 4.02 31.80
C ALA A 120 3.30 4.15 33.31
N LYS A 121 4.09 3.25 33.88
CA LYS A 121 4.48 3.29 35.30
C LYS A 121 5.88 2.73 35.47
N LYS A 122 6.81 3.58 35.92
CA LYS A 122 8.22 3.21 36.10
C LYS A 122 8.82 2.58 34.84
N ASN A 123 9.11 1.29 34.87
CA ASN A 123 9.79 0.52 33.84
C ASN A 123 8.82 -0.22 32.89
N PHE A 124 7.54 0.04 32.99
CA PHE A 124 6.48 -0.60 32.22
C PHE A 124 5.69 0.45 31.45
N SER A 125 5.44 0.17 30.18
CA SER A 125 4.55 0.96 29.34
C SER A 125 3.70 0.05 28.47
N MET A 126 2.48 0.47 28.17
CA MET A 126 1.59 -0.22 27.25
C MET A 126 0.78 0.77 26.45
N THR A 127 0.47 0.41 25.22
CA THR A 127 -0.47 1.10 24.35
C THR A 127 -1.46 0.10 23.77
N HIS A 128 -2.71 0.52 23.66
CA HIS A 128 -3.79 -0.24 23.08
C HIS A 128 -4.53 0.65 22.09
N GLY A 129 -4.84 0.10 20.93
CA GLY A 129 -5.63 0.77 19.90
C GLY A 129 -6.73 -0.15 19.38
N VAL A 130 -7.94 0.38 19.30
CA VAL A 130 -9.08 -0.29 18.65
C VAL A 130 -9.54 0.62 17.53
N ARG A 131 -9.75 0.06 16.34
CA ARG A 131 -10.31 0.80 15.22
C ARG A 131 -11.47 0.05 14.60
N TYR A 132 -12.52 0.78 14.34
CA TYR A 132 -13.62 0.37 13.48
C TYR A 132 -13.68 1.30 12.27
N LYS A 133 -13.73 0.74 11.07
CA LYS A 133 -13.86 1.51 9.82
C LYS A 133 -14.97 0.93 8.97
N THR A 134 -15.68 1.81 8.29
CA THR A 134 -16.63 1.45 7.23
C THR A 134 -16.47 2.41 6.08
N ASN A 135 -16.46 1.89 4.85
CA ASN A 135 -16.43 2.72 3.64
C ASN A 135 -17.84 2.80 3.00
N GLN A 136 -18.86 2.30 3.66
CA GLN A 136 -20.22 2.24 3.11
C GLN A 136 -20.73 3.61 2.63
N TYR A 137 -20.48 4.64 3.41
CA TYR A 137 -20.84 6.00 3.07
C TYR A 137 -20.12 6.51 1.80
N MET A 138 -18.83 6.23 1.66
CA MET A 138 -18.04 6.60 0.48
C MET A 138 -18.49 5.82 -0.76
N LEU A 139 -18.71 4.53 -0.61
CA LEU A 139 -19.09 3.63 -1.70
C LEU A 139 -20.49 3.93 -2.25
N GLY A 140 -21.36 4.52 -1.45
CA GLY A 140 -22.69 5.00 -1.90
C GLY A 140 -22.64 6.11 -2.96
N SER A 141 -21.48 6.74 -3.20
CA SER A 141 -21.26 7.74 -4.25
C SER A 141 -20.69 7.17 -5.54
N LEU A 142 -20.33 5.88 -5.57
CA LEU A 142 -19.89 5.25 -6.82
C LEU A 142 -21.02 5.23 -7.84
N GLU A 143 -20.71 5.52 -9.10
CA GLU A 143 -21.66 5.35 -10.20
C GLU A 143 -22.04 3.85 -10.37
N THR A 144 -21.16 2.94 -10.01
CA THR A 144 -21.46 1.52 -9.86
C THR A 144 -22.27 1.33 -8.58
N LYS A 145 -23.57 1.48 -8.70
CA LYS A 145 -24.48 1.27 -7.57
C LYS A 145 -24.44 -0.17 -7.13
N GLY A 146 -24.02 -0.38 -5.90
CA GLY A 146 -24.04 -1.65 -5.19
C GLY A 146 -24.21 -1.36 -3.71
N GLU A 147 -24.91 -2.20 -3.00
CA GLU A 147 -24.91 -2.15 -1.55
C GLU A 147 -23.62 -2.77 -1.04
N TYR A 148 -22.59 -1.95 -0.89
CA TYR A 148 -21.35 -2.34 -0.21
C TYR A 148 -21.51 -2.12 1.28
N SER A 149 -21.25 -3.15 2.06
CA SER A 149 -21.25 -3.09 3.53
C SER A 149 -19.91 -3.54 4.11
N PRO A 150 -18.81 -2.83 3.84
CA PRO A 150 -17.51 -3.16 4.40
C PRO A 150 -17.48 -2.84 5.89
N ARG A 151 -16.97 -3.79 6.69
CA ARG A 151 -16.79 -3.66 8.13
C ARG A 151 -15.40 -4.13 8.48
N PHE A 152 -14.60 -3.22 9.02
CA PHE A 152 -13.24 -3.48 9.43
C PHE A 152 -13.11 -3.21 10.91
N LEU A 153 -12.57 -4.18 11.64
CA LEU A 153 -12.30 -4.08 13.05
C LEU A 153 -10.89 -4.58 13.33
N ASP A 154 -10.10 -3.80 14.02
CA ASP A 154 -8.83 -4.26 14.54
C ASP A 154 -8.60 -3.84 15.99
N TYR A 155 -7.84 -4.67 16.69
CA TYR A 155 -7.28 -4.40 18.00
C TYR A 155 -5.77 -4.59 17.94
N GLN A 156 -5.03 -3.60 18.40
CA GLN A 156 -3.57 -3.64 18.46
C GLN A 156 -3.10 -3.31 19.88
N THR A 157 -1.98 -3.92 20.25
CA THR A 157 -1.33 -3.66 21.52
C THR A 157 0.18 -3.64 21.36
N TYR A 158 0.83 -2.74 22.10
CA TYR A 158 2.27 -2.74 22.27
C TYR A 158 2.58 -2.58 23.75
N ILE A 159 3.28 -3.55 24.31
CA ILE A 159 3.67 -3.63 25.71
C ILE A 159 5.17 -3.66 25.79
N SER A 160 5.76 -2.82 26.63
CA SER A 160 7.20 -2.74 26.85
C SER A 160 7.49 -2.77 28.35
N TRP A 161 8.34 -3.70 28.75
CA TRP A 161 8.79 -3.84 30.12
C TRP A 161 10.32 -3.91 30.18
N SER A 162 10.93 -3.01 30.97
CA SER A 162 12.35 -2.94 31.17
C SER A 162 12.65 -3.09 32.67
N PRO A 163 12.77 -4.35 33.20
CA PRO A 163 12.98 -4.59 34.64
C PRO A 163 14.21 -3.87 35.18
N ASN A 164 15.20 -3.66 34.35
CA ASN A 164 16.39 -2.85 34.65
C ASN A 164 16.97 -2.24 33.35
N LYS A 165 18.06 -1.50 33.45
CA LYS A 165 18.70 -0.81 32.29
C LYS A 165 19.30 -1.76 31.25
N ARG A 166 19.48 -3.06 31.58
CA ARG A 166 20.10 -4.04 30.69
C ARG A 166 19.10 -4.92 29.94
N TRP A 167 17.91 -5.13 30.48
CA TRP A 167 16.92 -6.02 29.91
C TRP A 167 15.68 -5.24 29.45
N SER A 168 15.19 -5.55 28.28
CA SER A 168 13.87 -5.13 27.82
C SER A 168 13.10 -6.28 27.17
N LEU A 169 11.83 -6.35 27.47
CA LEU A 169 10.86 -7.28 26.89
C LEU A 169 9.78 -6.45 26.23
N ASP A 170 9.59 -6.65 24.94
CA ASP A 170 8.61 -5.93 24.14
C ASP A 170 7.65 -6.95 23.49
N PHE A 171 6.35 -6.67 23.54
CA PHE A 171 5.31 -7.47 22.91
C PHE A 171 4.46 -6.59 22.00
N ILE A 172 4.26 -7.02 20.75
CA ILE A 172 3.32 -6.42 19.81
C ILE A 172 2.29 -7.47 19.43
N GLY A 173 1.01 -7.12 19.48
CA GLY A 173 -0.08 -7.98 19.07
C GLY A 173 -1.08 -7.23 18.18
N ASN A 174 -1.63 -7.93 17.21
CA ASN A 174 -2.71 -7.44 16.35
C ASN A 174 -3.72 -8.56 16.10
N ILE A 175 -4.99 -8.23 16.22
CA ILE A 175 -6.12 -9.07 15.81
C ILE A 175 -7.00 -8.22 14.93
N SER A 176 -7.24 -8.65 13.70
CA SER A 176 -8.09 -7.91 12.77
C SER A 176 -9.09 -8.81 12.05
N GLN A 177 -10.24 -8.23 11.75
CA GLN A 177 -11.26 -8.84 10.90
C GLN A 177 -11.73 -7.80 9.90
N ASN A 178 -11.61 -8.14 8.62
CA ASN A 178 -12.13 -7.37 7.51
C ASN A 178 -13.23 -8.19 6.84
N GLN A 179 -14.41 -7.62 6.71
CA GLN A 179 -15.56 -8.24 6.07
C GLN A 179 -16.10 -7.32 4.99
N TYR A 180 -16.38 -7.89 3.84
CA TYR A 180 -17.07 -7.24 2.74
C TYR A 180 -18.33 -8.02 2.42
N ASP A 181 -19.44 -7.33 2.45
CA ASP A 181 -20.71 -7.83 1.89
C ASP A 181 -21.04 -6.92 0.70
N PHE A 182 -21.17 -7.50 -0.48
CA PHE A 182 -21.50 -6.77 -1.69
C PHE A 182 -22.77 -7.36 -2.32
N LEU A 183 -23.76 -6.51 -2.49
CA LEU A 183 -24.97 -6.77 -3.24
C LEU A 183 -24.94 -5.90 -4.49
N PRO A 184 -24.66 -6.46 -5.67
CA PRO A 184 -24.63 -5.67 -6.89
C PRO A 184 -26.02 -5.11 -7.18
N THR A 185 -26.09 -3.85 -7.57
CA THR A 185 -27.33 -3.20 -7.99
C THR A 185 -27.25 -2.78 -9.45
N ASN A 186 -28.40 -2.58 -10.05
CA ASN A 186 -28.51 -2.15 -11.44
C ASN A 186 -27.77 -0.84 -11.66
N ARG A 187 -27.05 -0.75 -12.75
CA ARG A 187 -26.30 0.44 -13.12
C ARG A 187 -26.52 0.83 -14.58
N GLN A 188 -26.29 2.12 -14.84
CA GLN A 188 -26.17 2.65 -16.18
C GLN A 188 -24.93 3.55 -16.22
N THR A 189 -24.10 3.37 -17.23
CA THR A 189 -22.92 4.19 -17.49
C THR A 189 -22.99 4.69 -18.93
N ASN A 190 -22.93 6.00 -19.13
CA ASN A 190 -22.84 6.60 -20.44
C ASN A 190 -21.36 6.90 -20.73
N PHE A 191 -20.92 6.57 -21.95
CA PHE A 191 -19.53 6.76 -22.36
C PHE A 191 -19.45 7.02 -23.88
N GLY A 192 -18.30 7.48 -24.36
CA GLY A 192 -18.09 7.81 -25.77
C GLY A 192 -17.76 9.27 -25.99
N THR A 193 -18.03 9.77 -27.17
CA THR A 193 -17.82 11.19 -27.55
C THR A 193 -19.13 11.95 -27.52
N MET A 194 -19.09 13.27 -27.59
CA MET A 194 -20.32 14.10 -27.68
C MET A 194 -21.18 13.81 -28.90
N GLN A 195 -20.61 13.20 -29.93
CA GLN A 195 -21.33 12.85 -31.17
C GLN A 195 -21.79 11.38 -31.19
N ASP A 196 -21.14 10.54 -30.39
CA ASP A 196 -21.43 9.09 -30.30
C ASP A 196 -21.42 8.67 -28.84
N VAL A 197 -22.54 8.86 -28.16
CA VAL A 197 -22.74 8.50 -26.77
C VAL A 197 -23.42 7.15 -26.69
N LYS A 198 -22.76 6.20 -26.03
CA LYS A 198 -23.29 4.87 -25.77
C LYS A 198 -23.73 4.75 -24.32
N SER A 199 -24.79 4.00 -24.09
CA SER A 199 -25.33 3.70 -22.77
C SER A 199 -25.16 2.21 -22.47
N PHE A 200 -24.40 1.91 -21.44
CA PHE A 200 -24.23 0.57 -20.92
C PHE A 200 -25.07 0.41 -19.65
N ARG A 201 -26.05 -0.48 -19.69
CA ARG A 201 -26.93 -0.81 -18.56
C ARG A 201 -26.71 -2.25 -18.14
N VAL A 202 -26.59 -2.47 -16.83
CA VAL A 202 -26.47 -3.82 -16.26
C VAL A 202 -27.51 -4.01 -15.17
N TYR A 203 -28.22 -5.13 -15.22
CA TYR A 203 -29.08 -5.62 -14.15
C TYR A 203 -28.38 -6.77 -13.45
N PHE A 204 -28.20 -6.65 -12.16
CA PHE A 204 -27.49 -7.62 -11.36
C PHE A 204 -28.43 -8.37 -10.42
N ASP A 205 -28.08 -9.62 -10.15
CA ASP A 205 -28.61 -10.43 -9.07
C ASP A 205 -27.49 -11.23 -8.42
N GLY A 206 -27.64 -11.56 -7.13
CA GLY A 206 -26.66 -12.33 -6.39
C GLY A 206 -25.95 -11.55 -5.29
N LYS A 207 -24.85 -12.09 -4.80
CA LYS A 207 -24.07 -11.50 -3.70
C LYS A 207 -22.62 -11.95 -3.71
N GLU A 208 -21.77 -11.15 -3.11
CA GLU A 208 -20.39 -11.46 -2.74
C GLU A 208 -20.19 -11.29 -1.23
N GLU A 209 -19.51 -12.23 -0.61
CA GLU A 209 -19.11 -12.17 0.80
C GLU A 209 -17.63 -12.51 0.92
N ASP A 210 -16.84 -11.56 1.41
CA ASP A 210 -15.43 -11.74 1.69
C ASP A 210 -15.14 -11.57 3.17
N LEU A 211 -14.31 -12.45 3.70
CA LEU A 211 -13.92 -12.42 5.11
C LEU A 211 -12.43 -12.70 5.26
N PHE A 212 -11.72 -11.76 5.88
CA PHE A 212 -10.30 -11.85 6.17
C PHE A 212 -10.08 -11.71 7.67
N ARG A 213 -9.49 -12.71 8.30
CA ARG A 213 -9.13 -12.71 9.72
C ARG A 213 -7.65 -12.87 9.88
N THR A 214 -7.02 -11.92 10.56
CA THR A 214 -5.56 -11.91 10.77
C THR A 214 -5.25 -11.87 12.25
N LEU A 215 -4.27 -12.67 12.64
CA LEU A 215 -3.65 -12.67 13.95
C LEU A 215 -2.15 -12.50 13.77
N PHE A 216 -1.57 -11.51 14.42
CA PHE A 216 -0.13 -11.27 14.44
C PHE A 216 0.35 -11.03 15.86
N GLY A 217 1.46 -11.63 16.24
CA GLY A 217 2.09 -11.43 17.52
C GLY A 217 3.61 -11.50 17.42
N THR A 218 4.32 -10.64 18.16
CA THR A 218 5.77 -10.64 18.26
C THR A 218 6.20 -10.43 19.70
N LEU A 219 7.13 -11.25 20.14
CA LEU A 219 7.83 -11.12 21.41
C LEU A 219 9.30 -10.83 21.14
N SER A 220 9.82 -9.75 21.71
CA SER A 220 11.21 -9.32 21.57
C SER A 220 11.88 -9.22 22.93
N LEU A 221 12.92 -10.01 23.15
CA LEU A 221 13.77 -9.95 24.32
C LEU A 221 15.11 -9.34 23.94
N SER A 222 15.49 -8.25 24.61
CA SER A 222 16.76 -7.58 24.36
C SER A 222 17.61 -7.52 25.61
N HIS A 223 18.92 -7.75 25.44
CA HIS A 223 19.91 -7.59 26.49
C HIS A 223 21.02 -6.63 26.05
N SER A 224 21.26 -5.58 26.84
CA SER A 224 22.35 -4.64 26.65
C SER A 224 23.53 -5.07 27.53
N PHE A 225 24.59 -5.60 26.92
CA PHE A 225 25.82 -5.95 27.63
C PHE A 225 26.53 -4.69 28.11
N THR A 226 26.53 -3.68 27.27
CA THR A 226 27.03 -2.34 27.53
C THR A 226 26.09 -1.31 26.92
N ASP A 227 26.32 -0.02 27.14
CA ASP A 227 25.57 1.06 26.48
C ASP A 227 25.75 1.06 24.95
N ARG A 228 26.77 0.35 24.45
CA ARG A 228 27.11 0.26 23.02
C ARG A 228 26.83 -1.09 22.39
N THR A 229 26.56 -2.12 23.19
CA THR A 229 26.43 -3.50 22.69
C THR A 229 25.13 -4.11 23.15
N LYS A 230 24.30 -4.52 22.19
CA LYS A 230 22.96 -5.06 22.42
C LYS A 230 22.73 -6.32 21.59
N LEU A 231 22.13 -7.34 22.21
CA LEU A 231 21.61 -8.53 21.55
C LEU A 231 20.09 -8.57 21.71
N SER A 232 19.37 -8.85 20.65
CA SER A 232 17.92 -8.99 20.67
C SER A 232 17.50 -10.31 20.04
N LEU A 233 16.57 -11.00 20.67
CA LEU A 233 15.91 -12.19 20.17
C LEU A 233 14.44 -11.83 19.91
N LEU A 234 13.96 -12.02 18.67
CA LEU A 234 12.60 -11.71 18.26
C LEU A 234 11.94 -12.98 17.75
N ALA A 235 10.79 -13.32 18.32
CA ALA A 235 9.95 -14.41 17.84
C ALA A 235 8.61 -13.84 17.38
N SER A 236 8.18 -14.13 16.16
CA SER A 236 6.91 -13.66 15.62
C SER A 236 6.09 -14.79 15.02
N ALA A 237 4.77 -14.64 15.10
CA ALA A 237 3.81 -15.52 14.47
C ALA A 237 2.75 -14.67 13.77
N PHE A 238 2.42 -15.08 12.56
CA PHE A 238 1.37 -14.49 11.74
C PHE A 238 0.46 -15.61 11.25
N ALA A 239 -0.84 -15.40 11.32
CA ALA A 239 -1.84 -16.30 10.76
C ALA A 239 -2.95 -15.48 10.09
N THR A 240 -3.35 -15.88 8.91
CA THR A 240 -4.53 -15.32 8.25
C THR A 240 -5.42 -16.41 7.68
N LYS A 241 -6.73 -16.16 7.72
CA LYS A 241 -7.75 -16.95 7.05
C LYS A 241 -8.53 -16.04 6.14
N GLU A 242 -8.53 -16.37 4.87
CA GLU A 242 -9.17 -15.58 3.82
C GLU A 242 -10.25 -16.42 3.15
N ARG A 243 -11.41 -15.81 2.97
CA ARG A 243 -12.56 -16.39 2.28
C ARG A 243 -13.11 -15.35 1.32
N GLU A 244 -13.26 -15.73 0.07
CA GLU A 244 -13.93 -14.97 -0.98
C GLU A 244 -15.01 -15.89 -1.60
N THR A 245 -16.25 -15.48 -1.49
CA THR A 245 -17.38 -16.28 -1.99
C THR A 245 -18.38 -15.39 -2.69
N TYR A 246 -18.64 -15.67 -3.96
CA TYR A 246 -19.68 -14.96 -4.70
C TYR A 246 -20.48 -15.88 -5.62
N ASP A 247 -21.72 -15.48 -5.83
CA ASP A 247 -22.64 -15.95 -6.86
C ASP A 247 -23.26 -14.69 -7.44
N ILE A 248 -22.86 -14.31 -8.66
CA ILE A 248 -23.29 -13.08 -9.31
C ILE A 248 -23.81 -13.44 -10.70
N GLN A 249 -25.00 -12.93 -11.02
CA GLN A 249 -25.57 -12.93 -12.36
C GLN A 249 -25.74 -11.50 -12.84
N GLY A 250 -25.36 -11.22 -14.07
CA GLY A 250 -25.58 -9.93 -14.71
C GLY A 250 -26.24 -10.09 -16.07
N GLN A 251 -27.21 -9.22 -16.34
CA GLN A 251 -27.75 -9.01 -17.69
C GLN A 251 -27.45 -7.59 -18.09
N TYR A 252 -26.86 -7.38 -19.27
CA TYR A 252 -26.47 -6.06 -19.72
C TYR A 252 -26.98 -5.75 -21.12
N TRP A 253 -27.19 -4.46 -21.36
CA TRP A 253 -27.55 -3.85 -22.62
C TRP A 253 -26.55 -2.76 -22.96
N LEU A 254 -26.14 -2.76 -24.22
CA LEU A 254 -25.37 -1.69 -24.80
C LEU A 254 -26.24 -1.03 -25.87
N ASP A 255 -26.57 0.24 -25.67
CA ASP A 255 -27.43 1.01 -26.56
C ASP A 255 -26.68 2.27 -27.06
N GLU A 256 -27.02 2.75 -28.22
CA GLU A 256 -26.63 4.04 -28.70
C GLU A 256 -27.64 5.11 -28.22
N THR A 257 -27.18 6.12 -27.50
CA THR A 257 -28.08 7.08 -26.84
C THR A 257 -28.86 7.95 -27.82
N ASN A 258 -28.30 8.17 -29.01
CA ASN A 258 -28.89 9.03 -30.05
C ASN A 258 -29.80 8.28 -31.02
N THR A 259 -29.85 6.97 -30.93
CA THR A 259 -30.67 6.08 -31.75
C THR A 259 -31.41 5.10 -30.84
N THR A 260 -32.40 4.42 -31.33
CA THR A 260 -33.05 3.31 -30.61
C THR A 260 -32.38 1.96 -30.91
N GLU A 261 -31.20 1.98 -31.49
CA GLU A 261 -30.49 0.76 -31.85
C GLU A 261 -29.82 0.13 -30.63
N GLN A 262 -30.13 -1.13 -30.43
CA GLN A 262 -29.54 -2.00 -29.43
C GLN A 262 -28.28 -2.64 -30.02
N LEU A 263 -27.13 -2.24 -29.49
CA LEU A 263 -25.84 -2.71 -29.99
C LEU A 263 -25.38 -4.03 -29.36
N GLY A 264 -25.94 -4.40 -28.24
CA GLY A 264 -25.60 -5.63 -27.59
C GLY A 264 -26.44 -5.95 -26.36
N VAL A 265 -26.74 -7.24 -26.20
CA VAL A 265 -27.41 -7.82 -25.02
C VAL A 265 -26.61 -9.03 -24.60
N GLY A 266 -26.36 -9.17 -23.31
CA GLY A 266 -25.63 -10.33 -22.82
C GLY A 266 -25.99 -10.71 -21.39
N THR A 267 -25.72 -11.96 -21.07
CA THR A 267 -25.87 -12.50 -19.72
C THR A 267 -24.57 -13.18 -19.29
N TYR A 268 -24.21 -13.01 -18.04
CA TYR A 268 -23.12 -13.77 -17.45
C TYR A 268 -23.50 -14.27 -16.06
N MET A 269 -22.86 -15.36 -15.65
CA MET A 269 -22.92 -15.90 -14.30
C MET A 269 -21.52 -16.20 -13.82
N GLU A 270 -21.19 -15.72 -12.64
CA GLU A 270 -19.90 -15.93 -11.99
C GLU A 270 -20.10 -16.59 -10.64
N HIS A 271 -19.22 -17.55 -10.34
CA HIS A 271 -19.23 -18.27 -9.07
C HIS A 271 -17.81 -18.42 -8.55
N ALA A 272 -17.62 -18.15 -7.27
CA ALA A 272 -16.36 -18.45 -6.59
C ALA A 272 -16.60 -19.00 -5.18
N ARG A 273 -15.69 -19.89 -4.78
CA ARG A 273 -15.52 -20.42 -3.43
C ARG A 273 -14.03 -20.58 -3.19
N ASN A 274 -13.41 -19.48 -2.77
CA ASN A 274 -11.97 -19.37 -2.59
C ASN A 274 -11.64 -19.28 -1.11
N TYR A 275 -10.73 -20.13 -0.66
CA TYR A 275 -10.26 -20.20 0.72
C TYR A 275 -8.75 -20.24 0.73
N LEU A 276 -8.12 -19.43 1.60
CA LEU A 276 -6.69 -19.43 1.82
C LEU A 276 -6.40 -19.34 3.32
N ASP A 277 -5.60 -20.27 3.80
CA ASP A 277 -5.03 -20.27 5.15
C ASP A 277 -3.51 -20.08 5.03
N ALA A 278 -2.97 -19.01 5.62
CA ALA A 278 -1.55 -18.77 5.65
C ALA A 278 -1.05 -18.61 7.09
N ASN A 279 0.02 -19.33 7.40
CA ASN A 279 0.70 -19.29 8.68
C ASN A 279 2.18 -19.05 8.47
N MET A 280 2.74 -18.04 9.13
CA MET A 280 4.17 -17.77 9.14
C MET A 280 4.69 -17.67 10.56
N LYS A 281 5.81 -18.31 10.82
CA LYS A 281 6.58 -18.20 12.08
C LYS A 281 7.97 -17.68 11.75
N SER A 282 8.51 -16.82 12.58
CA SER A 282 9.83 -16.25 12.39
C SER A 282 10.59 -16.17 13.72
N LEU A 283 11.88 -16.49 13.64
CA LEU A 283 12.81 -16.29 14.74
C LEU A 283 14.00 -15.48 14.22
N LYS A 284 14.30 -14.36 14.88
CA LYS A 284 15.38 -13.44 14.49
C LYS A 284 16.30 -13.17 15.67
N VAL A 285 17.59 -13.29 15.44
CA VAL A 285 18.64 -12.83 16.36
C VAL A 285 19.27 -11.59 15.75
N LEU A 286 19.34 -10.51 16.50
CA LEU A 286 19.91 -9.24 16.07
C LEU A 286 21.00 -8.81 17.06
N PHE A 287 22.21 -8.62 16.57
CA PHE A 287 23.33 -8.06 17.31
C PHE A 287 23.62 -6.64 16.82
N SER A 288 23.79 -5.71 17.74
CA SER A 288 24.15 -4.32 17.46
C SER A 288 25.32 -3.89 18.33
N HIS A 289 26.35 -3.30 17.72
CA HIS A 289 27.52 -2.76 18.40
C HIS A 289 27.87 -1.38 17.84
N LYS A 290 27.98 -0.39 18.73
CA LYS A 290 28.19 1.02 18.38
C LYS A 290 29.52 1.54 18.92
N PRO A 291 30.69 1.13 18.39
CA PRO A 291 31.95 1.75 18.74
C PRO A 291 32.00 3.18 18.18
N LYS A 292 33.05 3.94 18.58
CA LYS A 292 33.18 5.35 18.16
C LYS A 292 33.16 5.47 16.63
N GLY A 293 32.20 6.20 16.09
CA GLY A 293 32.05 6.47 14.66
C GLY A 293 31.38 5.35 13.84
N HIS A 294 31.06 4.20 14.43
CA HIS A 294 30.45 3.06 13.74
C HIS A 294 29.12 2.65 14.36
N ASP A 295 28.23 2.09 13.55
CA ASP A 295 26.99 1.43 13.96
C ASP A 295 26.90 0.09 13.21
N ILE A 296 27.46 -0.94 13.86
CA ILE A 296 27.53 -2.30 13.30
C ILE A 296 26.28 -3.07 13.68
N GLN A 297 25.61 -3.63 12.70
CA GLN A 297 24.42 -4.49 12.91
C GLN A 297 24.58 -5.77 12.11
N THR A 298 24.26 -6.90 12.75
CA THR A 298 24.17 -8.19 12.09
C THR A 298 22.96 -8.94 12.60
N GLY A 299 22.32 -9.70 11.73
CA GLY A 299 21.13 -10.45 12.11
C GLY A 299 20.97 -11.73 11.31
N LEU A 300 20.51 -12.77 12.02
CA LEU A 300 20.11 -14.06 11.45
C LEU A 300 18.62 -14.23 11.65
N THR A 301 17.90 -14.54 10.58
CA THR A 301 16.44 -14.75 10.61
C THR A 301 16.12 -16.10 9.97
N TRP A 302 15.34 -16.92 10.67
CA TRP A 302 14.66 -18.07 10.11
C TRP A 302 13.16 -17.78 10.01
N LYS A 303 12.56 -18.12 8.86
CA LYS A 303 11.12 -17.98 8.62
C LYS A 303 10.60 -19.33 8.13
N HIS A 304 9.47 -19.76 8.66
CA HIS A 304 8.73 -20.94 8.22
C HIS A 304 7.34 -20.53 7.79
N GLU A 305 6.97 -20.88 6.58
CA GLU A 305 5.74 -20.48 5.92
C GLU A 305 4.95 -21.71 5.48
N ILE A 306 3.65 -21.74 5.83
CA ILE A 306 2.69 -22.71 5.33
C ILE A 306 1.50 -21.95 4.75
N ILE A 307 1.19 -22.18 3.48
CA ILE A 307 0.00 -21.63 2.82
C ILE A 307 -0.78 -22.80 2.21
N GLU A 308 -2.07 -22.84 2.51
CA GLU A 308 -3.02 -23.79 1.97
C GLU A 308 -4.11 -23.03 1.23
N GLU A 309 -4.38 -23.42 -0.01
CA GLU A 309 -5.39 -22.81 -0.87
C GLU A 309 -6.33 -23.86 -1.40
N ASN A 310 -7.64 -23.56 -1.38
CA ASN A 310 -8.68 -24.28 -2.09
C ASN A 310 -9.53 -23.26 -2.84
N SER A 311 -9.54 -23.38 -4.17
CA SER A 311 -10.31 -22.48 -5.03
C SER A 311 -11.17 -23.27 -6.00
N ARG A 312 -12.40 -22.81 -6.14
CA ARG A 312 -13.35 -23.25 -7.17
C ARG A 312 -14.01 -22.04 -7.76
N GLU A 313 -13.79 -21.85 -9.04
CA GLU A 313 -14.39 -20.74 -9.78
C GLU A 313 -14.96 -21.28 -11.09
N TRP A 314 -16.07 -20.73 -11.51
CA TRP A 314 -16.55 -20.93 -12.87
C TRP A 314 -17.26 -19.67 -13.36
N GLU A 315 -17.27 -19.53 -14.67
CA GLU A 315 -17.88 -18.42 -15.35
C GLU A 315 -18.61 -18.92 -16.59
N MET A 316 -19.86 -18.49 -16.73
CA MET A 316 -20.68 -18.72 -17.89
C MET A 316 -21.03 -17.39 -18.52
N ARG A 317 -20.93 -17.32 -19.85
CA ARG A 317 -21.30 -16.12 -20.62
C ARG A 317 -22.06 -16.52 -21.85
N ASP A 318 -23.02 -15.69 -22.24
CA ASP A 318 -23.42 -15.66 -23.63
C ASP A 318 -22.50 -14.69 -24.37
N SER A 319 -22.75 -14.58 -25.59
CA SER A 319 -21.89 -14.04 -26.59
C SER A 319 -21.80 -12.51 -26.69
N ALA A 320 -22.75 -11.78 -26.24
CA ALA A 320 -22.84 -10.37 -26.58
C ALA A 320 -22.23 -9.48 -25.53
N GLY A 321 -20.99 -9.60 -25.18
CA GLY A 321 -20.37 -8.68 -24.28
C GLY A 321 -19.08 -9.22 -23.69
N TYR A 322 -18.34 -8.48 -22.90
CA TYR A 322 -17.09 -8.91 -22.26
C TYR A 322 -16.00 -9.44 -23.21
N SER A 323 -15.81 -8.84 -24.36
CA SER A 323 -14.72 -9.18 -25.29
C SER A 323 -14.75 -10.60 -25.89
N ILE A 324 -15.90 -11.26 -25.84
CA ILE A 324 -16.10 -12.58 -26.45
C ILE A 324 -17.01 -12.41 -27.65
N PRO A 325 -16.62 -12.91 -28.84
CA PRO A 325 -17.46 -12.85 -30.02
C PRO A 325 -18.81 -13.55 -29.82
N HIS A 326 -19.85 -13.02 -30.40
CA HIS A 326 -21.18 -13.59 -30.29
C HIS A 326 -21.26 -14.96 -30.98
N THR A 327 -21.62 -15.99 -30.24
CA THR A 327 -21.71 -17.38 -30.74
C THR A 327 -23.14 -17.97 -30.80
N GLY A 328 -24.14 -17.24 -30.28
CA GLY A 328 -25.55 -17.73 -30.26
C GLY A 328 -26.30 -17.24 -29.01
N ASN A 329 -27.52 -17.72 -28.84
CA ASN A 329 -28.44 -17.36 -27.75
C ASN A 329 -28.37 -18.34 -26.58
N ARG A 330 -27.18 -18.76 -26.17
CA ARG A 330 -27.00 -19.70 -25.05
C ARG A 330 -25.88 -19.20 -24.12
N LEU A 331 -25.99 -19.59 -22.88
CA LEU A 331 -24.99 -19.35 -21.87
C LEU A 331 -23.96 -20.49 -21.89
N ASP A 332 -22.74 -20.20 -22.27
CA ASP A 332 -21.67 -21.20 -22.35
C ASP A 332 -20.73 -21.10 -21.16
N LEU A 333 -20.26 -22.23 -20.67
CA LEU A 333 -19.19 -22.31 -19.71
C LEU A 333 -17.87 -21.88 -20.41
N ILE A 334 -17.30 -20.74 -20.01
CA ILE A 334 -16.10 -20.22 -20.63
C ILE A 334 -14.85 -20.40 -19.75
N TYR A 335 -15.06 -20.54 -18.46
CA TYR A 335 -14.00 -20.70 -17.49
C TYR A 335 -14.43 -21.62 -16.35
N ASN A 336 -13.55 -22.52 -15.95
CA ASN A 336 -13.73 -23.39 -14.80
C ASN A 336 -12.37 -23.69 -14.17
N LEU A 337 -12.14 -23.19 -12.97
CA LEU A 337 -10.91 -23.39 -12.21
C LEU A 337 -11.21 -24.25 -10.98
N LYS A 338 -10.36 -25.24 -10.77
CA LYS A 338 -10.32 -26.03 -9.54
C LYS A 338 -8.88 -26.17 -9.09
N SER A 339 -8.59 -25.65 -7.92
CA SER A 339 -7.26 -25.66 -7.32
C SER A 339 -7.31 -26.16 -5.88
N SER A 340 -6.33 -26.95 -5.50
CA SER A 340 -6.07 -27.32 -4.11
C SER A 340 -4.57 -27.48 -3.96
N ASN A 341 -3.92 -26.49 -3.37
CA ASN A 341 -2.47 -26.42 -3.29
C ASN A 341 -1.99 -26.14 -1.87
N ARG A 342 -0.79 -26.63 -1.57
CA ARG A 342 -0.10 -26.37 -0.32
C ARG A 342 1.35 -26.02 -0.59
N ILE A 343 1.81 -24.92 0.02
CA ILE A 343 3.20 -24.53 0.13
C ILE A 343 3.64 -24.73 1.56
N GLY A 344 4.81 -25.39 1.74
CA GLY A 344 5.57 -25.39 2.97
C GLY A 344 6.99 -25.01 2.61
N SER A 345 7.51 -23.89 3.14
CA SER A 345 8.86 -23.44 2.83
C SER A 345 9.54 -22.80 4.02
N ASP A 346 10.87 -22.92 4.01
CA ASP A 346 11.76 -22.27 4.98
C ASP A 346 12.62 -21.23 4.27
N ARG A 347 12.86 -20.11 4.95
CA ARG A 347 13.82 -19.10 4.53
C ARG A 347 14.82 -18.85 5.63
N LEU A 348 16.10 -18.82 5.27
CA LEU A 348 17.19 -18.46 6.14
C LEU A 348 17.86 -17.20 5.59
N GLU A 349 17.98 -16.17 6.41
CA GLU A 349 18.48 -14.87 6.00
C GLU A 349 19.54 -14.39 7.00
N LEU A 350 20.71 -14.06 6.49
CA LEU A 350 21.82 -13.47 7.25
C LEU A 350 22.11 -12.08 6.66
N PHE A 351 22.24 -11.07 7.49
CA PHE A 351 22.77 -9.78 7.06
C PHE A 351 23.86 -9.27 8.00
N GLY A 352 24.75 -8.48 7.44
CA GLY A 352 25.72 -7.68 8.17
C GLY A 352 25.88 -6.32 7.51
N GLN A 353 25.91 -5.27 8.30
CA GLN A 353 26.13 -3.90 7.84
C GLN A 353 26.88 -3.07 8.87
N ASP A 354 27.56 -2.04 8.41
CA ASP A 354 28.16 -1.01 9.23
C ASP A 354 27.83 0.39 8.68
N THR A 355 27.49 1.31 9.53
CA THR A 355 27.38 2.73 9.22
C THR A 355 28.56 3.46 9.86
N TRP A 356 29.55 3.81 9.04
CA TRP A 356 30.75 4.52 9.46
C TRP A 356 30.56 6.04 9.26
N ARG A 357 30.63 6.78 10.37
CA ARG A 357 30.54 8.24 10.38
C ARG A 357 31.89 8.84 10.74
N PHE A 358 32.41 9.68 9.86
CA PHE A 358 33.68 10.38 10.07
C PHE A 358 33.63 11.81 9.52
N THR A 359 34.50 12.66 10.06
CA THR A 359 34.62 14.04 9.63
C THR A 359 36.07 14.29 9.20
N ASN A 360 36.25 14.98 8.09
CA ASN A 360 37.54 15.45 7.61
C ASN A 360 37.45 16.89 7.11
N SER A 361 38.54 17.41 6.48
CA SER A 361 38.58 18.77 5.93
C SER A 361 37.55 19.07 4.84
N HIS A 362 37.00 18.04 4.19
CA HIS A 362 36.03 18.17 3.10
C HIS A 362 34.58 18.11 3.57
N GLY A 363 34.34 17.64 4.81
CA GLY A 363 32.98 17.58 5.34
C GLY A 363 32.72 16.42 6.31
N ILE A 364 31.43 16.19 6.56
CA ILE A 364 30.92 15.07 7.35
C ILE A 364 30.45 13.98 6.40
N PHE A 365 30.94 12.76 6.61
CA PHE A 365 30.65 11.60 5.79
C PHE A 365 29.91 10.54 6.60
N SER A 366 28.91 9.92 5.99
CA SER A 366 28.20 8.76 6.53
C SER A 366 28.18 7.67 5.45
N LEU A 367 29.04 6.67 5.60
CA LEU A 367 29.13 5.52 4.70
C LEU A 367 28.42 4.34 5.34
N ASN A 368 27.33 3.87 4.74
CA ASN A 368 26.67 2.61 5.09
C ASN A 368 27.04 1.57 4.03
N TYR A 369 27.54 0.43 4.47
CA TYR A 369 27.85 -0.70 3.61
C TYR A 369 27.45 -2.01 4.29
N GLY A 370 26.97 -2.94 3.52
CA GLY A 370 26.54 -4.22 4.04
C GLY A 370 26.15 -5.20 2.96
N ALA A 371 25.88 -6.40 3.39
CA ALA A 371 25.41 -7.46 2.50
C ALA A 371 24.38 -8.34 3.21
N ARG A 372 23.57 -8.98 2.41
CA ARG A 372 22.58 -9.96 2.82
C ARG A 372 22.74 -11.24 2.04
N LEU A 373 22.66 -12.38 2.72
CA LEU A 373 22.62 -13.71 2.16
C LEU A 373 21.29 -14.35 2.53
N SER A 374 20.54 -14.84 1.55
CA SER A 374 19.25 -15.49 1.77
C SER A 374 19.20 -16.84 1.09
N TYR A 375 18.58 -17.80 1.73
CA TYR A 375 18.26 -19.12 1.19
C TYR A 375 16.77 -19.39 1.26
N TRP A 376 16.18 -19.88 0.15
CA TRP A 376 14.78 -20.28 0.11
C TRP A 376 14.64 -21.76 -0.26
N SER A 377 14.03 -22.54 0.59
CA SER A 377 13.94 -24.00 0.44
C SER A 377 13.00 -24.45 -0.68
N TRP A 378 12.04 -23.61 -1.10
CA TRP A 378 11.07 -23.92 -2.15
C TRP A 378 11.73 -24.24 -3.49
N ASN A 379 12.62 -23.36 -3.93
CA ASN A 379 13.36 -23.48 -5.20
C ASN A 379 14.87 -23.72 -4.99
N LYS A 380 15.33 -23.88 -3.73
CA LYS A 380 16.73 -24.07 -3.33
C LYS A 380 17.66 -22.94 -3.78
N GLU A 381 17.14 -21.72 -3.85
CA GLU A 381 17.86 -20.55 -4.33
C GLU A 381 18.68 -19.89 -3.22
N TRP A 382 19.93 -19.53 -3.55
CA TRP A 382 20.78 -18.68 -2.73
C TRP A 382 20.91 -17.31 -3.39
N LEU A 383 20.73 -16.25 -2.60
CA LEU A 383 20.75 -14.86 -3.04
C LEU A 383 21.76 -14.06 -2.24
N PHE A 384 22.62 -13.31 -2.93
CA PHE A 384 23.59 -12.41 -2.31
C PHE A 384 23.29 -10.96 -2.73
N SER A 385 23.02 -10.09 -1.73
CA SER A 385 22.54 -8.71 -1.90
C SER A 385 23.51 -7.71 -1.27
N PRO A 386 24.60 -7.30 -1.96
CA PRO A 386 25.46 -6.22 -1.48
C PRO A 386 24.79 -4.88 -1.67
N ARG A 387 24.97 -3.97 -0.71
CA ARG A 387 24.41 -2.62 -0.71
C ARG A 387 25.41 -1.64 -0.12
N VAL A 388 25.46 -0.44 -0.70
CA VAL A 388 26.30 0.64 -0.24
C VAL A 388 25.57 1.96 -0.39
N SER A 389 25.67 2.84 0.60
CA SER A 389 25.22 4.22 0.50
C SER A 389 26.21 5.17 1.16
N LEU A 390 26.38 6.35 0.57
CA LEU A 390 27.26 7.40 1.05
C LEU A 390 26.46 8.69 1.13
N GLY A 391 26.44 9.31 2.31
CA GLY A 391 25.95 10.66 2.56
C GLY A 391 27.11 11.60 2.85
N ILE A 392 27.06 12.80 2.29
CA ILE A 392 28.09 13.82 2.43
C ILE A 392 27.44 15.16 2.77
N ILE A 393 27.85 15.78 3.88
CA ILE A 393 27.61 17.18 4.18
C ILE A 393 28.94 17.92 3.96
N PRO A 394 29.06 18.71 2.87
CA PRO A 394 30.35 19.31 2.50
C PRO A 394 30.71 20.47 3.44
N SER A 395 32.02 20.64 3.70
CA SER A 395 32.54 21.71 4.60
C SER A 395 32.39 23.12 4.01
N PHE A 396 32.22 23.24 2.67
CA PHE A 396 32.05 24.55 2.04
C PHE A 396 30.66 25.15 2.28
N ASN A 397 29.62 24.31 2.52
CA ASN A 397 28.31 24.76 2.93
C ASN A 397 27.51 23.58 3.52
N GLU A 398 27.20 23.64 4.83
CA GLU A 398 26.46 22.62 5.56
C GLU A 398 24.96 22.55 5.21
N ASP A 399 24.44 23.52 4.45
CA ASP A 399 23.05 23.48 3.98
C ASP A 399 22.84 22.45 2.87
N PHE A 400 23.92 22.00 2.21
CA PHE A 400 23.86 20.93 1.24
C PHE A 400 24.09 19.56 1.87
N THR A 401 23.36 18.58 1.37
CA THR A 401 23.62 17.16 1.66
C THR A 401 23.55 16.40 0.34
N PHE A 402 24.57 15.65 0.01
CA PHE A 402 24.59 14.78 -1.17
C PHE A 402 24.49 13.31 -0.77
N ARG A 403 23.81 12.50 -1.55
CA ARG A 403 23.63 11.07 -1.31
C ARG A 403 23.82 10.27 -2.58
N ILE A 404 24.47 9.13 -2.45
CA ILE A 404 24.51 8.09 -3.45
C ILE A 404 24.21 6.76 -2.78
N ALA A 405 23.37 5.96 -3.40
CA ALA A 405 23.08 4.60 -2.95
C ALA A 405 23.05 3.65 -4.14
N THR A 406 23.61 2.47 -3.96
CA THR A 406 23.58 1.41 -4.97
C THR A 406 23.51 0.04 -4.30
N GLY A 407 22.94 -0.93 -4.99
CA GLY A 407 22.84 -2.29 -4.47
C GLY A 407 22.03 -3.24 -5.32
N LEU A 408 22.09 -4.50 -4.93
CA LEU A 408 21.24 -5.56 -5.44
C LEU A 408 20.11 -5.85 -4.45
N TYR A 409 18.90 -5.92 -4.97
CA TYR A 409 17.69 -6.18 -4.22
C TYR A 409 16.97 -7.35 -4.87
N TYR A 410 16.51 -8.30 -4.04
CA TYR A 410 15.75 -9.44 -4.51
C TYR A 410 14.40 -9.48 -3.81
N GLN A 411 13.42 -10.04 -4.50
CA GLN A 411 12.11 -10.32 -3.95
C GLN A 411 11.71 -11.74 -4.34
N ALA A 412 11.53 -12.59 -3.34
CA ALA A 412 11.00 -13.91 -3.56
C ALA A 412 9.54 -13.81 -3.98
N PRO A 413 9.09 -14.64 -4.93
CA PRO A 413 7.70 -14.68 -5.35
C PRO A 413 6.79 -14.99 -4.17
N PHE A 414 5.64 -14.32 -4.12
CA PHE A 414 4.57 -14.67 -3.19
C PHE A 414 3.61 -15.70 -3.82
N TYR A 415 2.66 -16.19 -3.04
CA TYR A 415 1.82 -17.34 -3.41
C TYR A 415 1.18 -17.23 -4.80
N LYS A 416 0.55 -16.08 -5.13
CA LYS A 416 -0.13 -15.91 -6.43
C LYS A 416 0.84 -15.92 -7.62
N GLU A 417 2.04 -15.43 -7.45
CA GLU A 417 3.10 -15.46 -8.48
C GLU A 417 3.65 -16.87 -8.75
N LEU A 418 3.50 -17.80 -7.79
CA LEU A 418 3.88 -19.21 -7.95
C LEU A 418 2.88 -20.01 -8.77
N ARG A 419 1.68 -19.50 -8.97
CA ARG A 419 0.59 -20.21 -9.65
C ARG A 419 0.82 -20.23 -11.16
N ASP A 420 1.17 -21.38 -11.68
CA ASP A 420 1.20 -21.66 -13.12
C ASP A 420 -0.12 -22.29 -13.52
N THR A 421 -0.83 -21.64 -14.43
CA THR A 421 -2.16 -22.06 -14.89
C THR A 421 -2.07 -22.78 -16.22
N VAL A 422 -2.61 -23.99 -16.27
CA VAL A 422 -2.73 -24.77 -17.52
C VAL A 422 -4.20 -24.92 -17.87
N THR A 423 -4.59 -24.29 -18.98
CA THR A 423 -5.98 -24.34 -19.48
C THR A 423 -6.10 -25.36 -20.60
N THR A 424 -7.08 -26.25 -20.49
CA THR A 424 -7.43 -27.22 -21.53
C THR A 424 -8.94 -27.11 -21.81
N GLY A 425 -9.29 -26.55 -22.95
CA GLY A 425 -10.66 -26.13 -23.22
C GLY A 425 -11.11 -25.07 -22.23
N VAL A 426 -12.20 -25.27 -21.51
CA VAL A 426 -12.73 -24.37 -20.48
C VAL A 426 -12.18 -24.68 -19.08
N SER A 427 -11.42 -25.76 -18.91
CA SER A 427 -10.91 -26.21 -17.60
C SER A 427 -9.50 -25.70 -17.36
N THR A 428 -9.34 -24.97 -16.28
CA THR A 428 -8.06 -24.43 -15.82
C THR A 428 -7.60 -25.19 -14.56
N LYS A 429 -6.39 -25.73 -14.60
CA LYS A 429 -5.72 -26.35 -13.46
C LYS A 429 -4.58 -25.46 -13.01
N VAL A 430 -4.41 -25.31 -11.70
CA VAL A 430 -3.31 -24.55 -11.10
C VAL A 430 -2.26 -25.53 -10.62
N ARG A 431 -1.01 -25.29 -11.02
CA ARG A 431 0.19 -25.94 -10.48
C ARG A 431 1.08 -24.89 -9.83
N LEU A 432 1.82 -25.31 -8.82
CA LEU A 432 2.82 -24.43 -8.20
C LEU A 432 4.17 -24.62 -8.90
N ASN A 433 4.69 -23.53 -9.46
CA ASN A 433 5.98 -23.52 -10.13
C ASN A 433 7.12 -23.61 -9.10
N ARG A 434 7.87 -24.71 -9.12
CA ARG A 434 9.03 -24.90 -8.23
C ARG A 434 10.34 -24.37 -8.81
N ASN A 435 10.36 -24.02 -10.11
CA ASN A 435 11.54 -23.53 -10.81
C ASN A 435 11.59 -22.00 -10.89
N ILE A 436 10.58 -21.34 -10.30
CA ILE A 436 10.47 -19.88 -10.29
C ILE A 436 11.62 -19.29 -9.46
N LYS A 437 12.19 -18.21 -9.97
CA LYS A 437 13.31 -17.51 -9.31
C LYS A 437 12.82 -16.22 -8.67
N SER A 438 13.59 -15.76 -7.69
CA SER A 438 13.38 -14.44 -7.11
C SER A 438 13.58 -13.34 -8.16
N GLN A 439 12.70 -12.36 -8.14
CA GLN A 439 12.82 -11.15 -8.95
C GLN A 439 14.01 -10.33 -8.45
N ARG A 440 14.71 -9.62 -9.33
CA ARG A 440 15.94 -8.89 -9.01
C ARG A 440 15.90 -7.47 -9.55
N SER A 441 16.37 -6.54 -8.72
CA SER A 441 16.55 -5.13 -9.06
C SER A 441 17.98 -4.70 -8.69
N PHE A 442 18.75 -4.24 -9.69
CA PHE A 442 19.96 -3.46 -9.44
C PHE A 442 19.59 -1.98 -9.46
N GLN A 443 19.96 -1.25 -8.41
CA GLN A 443 19.53 0.14 -8.23
C GLN A 443 20.72 1.07 -8.05
N VAL A 444 20.59 2.25 -8.65
CA VAL A 444 21.45 3.41 -8.39
C VAL A 444 20.56 4.60 -8.11
N VAL A 445 20.79 5.27 -7.00
CA VAL A 445 20.06 6.47 -6.58
C VAL A 445 21.07 7.57 -6.26
N LEU A 446 20.92 8.72 -6.89
CA LEU A 446 21.69 9.94 -6.62
C LEU A 446 20.74 10.98 -6.06
N GLY A 447 21.04 11.56 -4.93
CA GLY A 447 20.19 12.53 -4.27
C GLY A 447 20.93 13.71 -3.70
N GLY A 448 20.22 14.81 -3.53
CA GLY A 448 20.71 15.99 -2.87
C GLY A 448 19.60 16.73 -2.13
N ASP A 449 19.97 17.28 -0.98
CA ASP A 449 19.14 18.21 -0.21
C ASP A 449 19.80 19.58 -0.17
N TYR A 450 18.99 20.63 -0.20
CA TYR A 450 19.41 21.99 0.04
C TYR A 450 18.46 22.63 1.08
N LYS A 451 19.02 23.04 2.21
CA LYS A 451 18.30 23.77 3.26
C LYS A 451 18.40 25.25 3.00
N PHE A 452 17.28 25.95 3.06
CA PHE A 452 17.24 27.40 2.85
C PHE A 452 16.16 28.03 3.73
N LYS A 453 16.19 29.36 3.83
CA LYS A 453 15.14 30.12 4.50
C LYS A 453 14.31 30.85 3.46
N LEU A 454 13.01 30.73 3.57
CA LEU A 454 12.05 31.51 2.81
C LEU A 454 11.10 32.20 3.80
N MET A 455 10.94 33.54 3.70
CA MET A 455 10.17 34.34 4.68
C MET A 455 10.61 34.10 6.15
N ASN A 456 11.93 33.97 6.40
CA ASN A 456 12.54 33.64 7.67
C ASN A 456 12.20 32.26 8.27
N ARG A 457 11.62 31.35 7.50
CA ARG A 457 11.24 30.01 7.90
C ARG A 457 12.12 28.95 7.26
N PRO A 458 12.30 27.78 7.90
CA PRO A 458 13.12 26.71 7.35
C PRO A 458 12.41 25.96 6.23
N PHE A 459 13.09 25.83 5.11
CA PHE A 459 12.69 25.00 3.96
C PHE A 459 13.81 24.05 3.58
N LYS A 460 13.43 22.95 2.98
CA LYS A 460 14.34 21.98 2.38
C LYS A 460 13.87 21.60 0.97
N PHE A 461 14.74 21.77 0.01
CA PHE A 461 14.56 21.21 -1.33
C PHE A 461 15.31 19.89 -1.41
N THR A 462 14.64 18.84 -1.91
CA THR A 462 15.21 17.51 -2.13
C THR A 462 15.03 17.15 -3.58
N THR A 463 16.08 16.61 -4.21
CA THR A 463 15.99 16.02 -5.53
C THR A 463 16.70 14.67 -5.55
N GLU A 464 16.14 13.70 -6.26
CA GLU A 464 16.74 12.37 -6.45
C GLU A 464 16.54 11.89 -7.88
N VAL A 465 17.62 11.40 -8.47
CA VAL A 465 17.61 10.72 -9.77
C VAL A 465 17.88 9.25 -9.53
N TYR A 466 17.13 8.37 -10.17
CA TYR A 466 17.27 6.94 -9.96
C TYR A 466 17.18 6.14 -11.25
N TYR A 467 17.85 4.99 -11.20
CA TYR A 467 17.78 3.95 -12.22
C TYR A 467 17.68 2.58 -11.55
N LYS A 468 16.74 1.76 -12.01
CA LYS A 468 16.56 0.37 -11.59
C LYS A 468 16.65 -0.52 -12.82
N ALA A 469 17.59 -1.45 -12.86
CA ALA A 469 17.63 -2.53 -13.85
C ALA A 469 16.94 -3.76 -13.27
N LEU A 470 15.91 -4.25 -13.92
CA LEU A 470 15.02 -5.30 -13.44
C LEU A 470 15.23 -6.58 -14.25
N SER A 471 15.32 -7.71 -13.56
CA SER A 471 15.47 -9.03 -14.18
C SER A 471 14.70 -10.11 -13.42
N ASN A 472 14.42 -11.22 -14.10
CA ASN A 472 13.59 -12.30 -13.59
C ASN A 472 12.18 -11.82 -13.14
N LEU A 473 11.63 -10.80 -13.80
CA LEU A 473 10.31 -10.30 -13.47
C LEU A 473 9.23 -11.34 -13.77
N ILE A 474 8.24 -11.38 -12.91
CA ILE A 474 7.00 -12.15 -13.08
C ILE A 474 5.91 -11.16 -13.45
N PRO A 475 5.63 -11.00 -14.75
CA PRO A 475 4.65 -10.01 -15.17
C PRO A 475 3.23 -10.42 -14.79
N TYR A 476 2.38 -9.42 -14.70
CA TYR A 476 0.95 -9.59 -14.48
C TYR A 476 0.16 -8.69 -15.42
N ASN A 477 -1.08 -9.09 -15.66
CA ASN A 477 -2.09 -8.29 -16.34
C ASN A 477 -3.16 -7.85 -15.35
N VAL A 478 -3.79 -6.72 -15.63
CA VAL A 478 -4.95 -6.24 -14.88
C VAL A 478 -6.18 -6.39 -15.78
N ASP A 479 -7.04 -7.34 -15.43
CA ASP A 479 -8.31 -7.57 -16.12
C ASP A 479 -9.43 -7.00 -15.24
N ASN A 480 -10.01 -5.88 -15.69
CA ASN A 480 -10.91 -5.06 -14.91
C ASN A 480 -10.25 -4.63 -13.59
N VAL A 481 -10.44 -5.37 -12.53
CA VAL A 481 -9.88 -5.12 -11.20
C VAL A 481 -9.05 -6.31 -10.68
N LYS A 482 -9.06 -7.42 -11.40
CA LYS A 482 -8.34 -8.64 -11.01
C LYS A 482 -6.92 -8.62 -11.56
N ILE A 483 -5.94 -8.93 -10.72
CA ILE A 483 -4.56 -9.12 -11.12
C ILE A 483 -4.34 -10.58 -11.49
N VAL A 484 -3.90 -10.84 -12.71
CA VAL A 484 -3.59 -12.18 -13.24
C VAL A 484 -2.09 -12.29 -13.47
N TYR A 485 -1.42 -13.13 -12.69
CA TYR A 485 0.02 -13.37 -12.82
C TYR A 485 0.33 -14.46 -13.84
N TYR A 486 1.44 -14.29 -14.56
CA TYR A 486 1.87 -15.26 -15.59
C TYR A 486 2.61 -16.49 -15.02
N GLY A 487 2.88 -16.52 -13.70
CA GLY A 487 3.44 -17.69 -13.01
C GLY A 487 4.86 -18.09 -13.42
N GLY A 488 5.62 -17.19 -14.04
CA GLY A 488 6.99 -17.44 -14.52
C GLY A 488 7.84 -16.20 -14.69
N ASN A 489 9.16 -16.37 -14.62
CA ASN A 489 10.15 -15.29 -14.80
C ASN A 489 10.39 -15.00 -16.28
N ILE A 490 9.42 -14.48 -16.99
CA ILE A 490 9.45 -14.28 -18.45
C ILE A 490 9.82 -12.87 -18.87
N ALA A 491 9.99 -11.94 -17.94
CA ALA A 491 10.24 -10.55 -18.23
C ALA A 491 11.54 -10.01 -17.63
N SER A 492 12.05 -8.98 -18.24
CA SER A 492 13.06 -8.06 -17.72
C SER A 492 12.59 -6.62 -17.93
N GLY A 493 13.26 -5.64 -17.34
CA GLY A 493 12.83 -4.27 -17.53
C GLY A 493 13.75 -3.25 -16.90
N TYR A 494 13.29 -2.00 -16.88
CA TYR A 494 13.94 -0.92 -16.16
C TYR A 494 12.93 0.12 -15.69
N THR A 495 13.31 0.81 -14.64
CA THR A 495 12.63 2.03 -14.23
C THR A 495 13.66 3.13 -14.02
N THR A 496 13.38 4.31 -14.54
CA THR A 496 14.21 5.51 -14.34
C THR A 496 13.34 6.71 -14.08
N GLY A 497 13.83 7.65 -13.29
CA GLY A 497 13.07 8.85 -13.00
C GLY A 497 13.83 9.87 -12.20
N ILE A 498 13.15 10.99 -11.97
CA ILE A 498 13.61 12.09 -11.13
C ILE A 498 12.49 12.54 -10.23
N ASP A 499 12.81 12.71 -8.97
CA ASP A 499 11.91 13.16 -7.91
C ASP A 499 12.36 14.52 -7.38
N PHE A 500 11.39 15.39 -7.11
CA PHE A 500 11.57 16.68 -6.49
C PHE A 500 10.63 16.82 -5.29
N LYS A 501 11.11 17.43 -4.23
CA LYS A 501 10.28 17.76 -3.06
C LYS A 501 10.74 19.06 -2.44
N ILE A 502 9.79 19.97 -2.20
CA ILE A 502 9.97 21.14 -1.33
C ILE A 502 9.18 20.87 -0.06
N PHE A 503 9.86 20.87 1.05
CA PHE A 503 9.31 20.63 2.38
C PHE A 503 9.66 21.82 3.29
N GLY A 504 8.73 22.26 4.11
CA GLY A 504 9.01 23.33 5.05
C GLY A 504 7.78 23.88 5.76
N GLU A 505 8.01 24.87 6.60
CA GLU A 505 6.98 25.57 7.35
C GLU A 505 6.42 26.74 6.51
N PHE A 506 5.29 26.53 5.84
CA PHE A 506 4.59 27.63 5.17
C PHE A 506 3.90 28.56 6.17
N VAL A 507 3.48 28.03 7.32
CA VAL A 507 3.06 28.74 8.52
C VAL A 507 3.84 28.16 9.70
N GLU A 508 4.12 28.96 10.72
CA GLU A 508 4.96 28.57 11.85
C GLU A 508 4.40 27.38 12.62
N GLY A 509 5.22 26.34 12.79
CA GLY A 509 4.93 25.17 13.61
C GLY A 509 4.27 24.00 12.91
N THR A 510 4.09 24.01 11.58
CA THR A 510 3.54 22.89 10.82
C THR A 510 4.29 22.63 9.53
N ASP A 511 4.45 21.36 9.20
CA ASP A 511 5.15 20.90 8.00
C ASP A 511 4.20 20.69 6.82
N SER A 512 4.52 21.30 5.69
CA SER A 512 3.83 21.15 4.43
C SER A 512 4.83 20.86 3.31
N TRP A 513 4.38 20.26 2.21
CA TRP A 513 5.27 19.95 1.09
C TRP A 513 4.55 19.89 -0.25
N ILE A 514 5.36 20.08 -1.28
CA ILE A 514 5.02 19.82 -2.67
C ILE A 514 6.00 18.76 -3.17
N SER A 515 5.51 17.71 -3.78
CA SER A 515 6.33 16.69 -4.43
C SER A 515 5.95 16.55 -5.89
N PHE A 516 6.96 16.38 -6.75
CA PHE A 516 6.79 16.16 -8.17
C PHE A 516 7.75 15.07 -8.64
N SER A 517 7.24 14.12 -9.40
CA SER A 517 7.99 12.99 -9.92
C SER A 517 7.75 12.81 -11.40
N LEU A 518 8.82 12.52 -12.14
CA LEU A 518 8.80 12.07 -13.51
C LEU A 518 9.45 10.70 -13.58
N MET A 519 8.79 9.73 -14.21
CA MET A 519 9.36 8.40 -14.34
C MET A 519 8.96 7.70 -15.64
N LYS A 520 9.72 6.66 -15.96
CA LYS A 520 9.43 5.72 -17.04
C LYS A 520 9.72 4.30 -16.54
N ALA A 521 8.69 3.44 -16.51
CA ALA A 521 8.80 2.03 -16.15
C ALA A 521 8.45 1.17 -17.36
N GLN A 522 9.42 0.37 -17.82
CA GLN A 522 9.28 -0.47 -19.01
C GLN A 522 9.59 -1.92 -18.66
N GLN A 523 8.91 -2.84 -19.33
CA GLN A 523 9.22 -4.26 -19.32
C GLN A 523 9.40 -4.80 -20.72
N LYS A 524 10.12 -5.90 -20.81
CA LYS A 524 10.45 -6.59 -22.06
C LYS A 524 10.15 -8.07 -21.93
N VAL A 525 9.32 -8.60 -22.81
CA VAL A 525 8.95 -10.02 -22.94
C VAL A 525 9.14 -10.41 -24.40
N ASP A 526 9.81 -11.51 -24.66
CA ASP A 526 10.05 -12.03 -26.02
C ASP A 526 10.58 -10.98 -27.01
N GLY A 527 11.49 -10.12 -26.53
CA GLY A 527 12.10 -9.08 -27.37
C GLY A 527 11.28 -7.81 -27.54
N LYS A 528 9.99 -7.79 -27.17
CA LYS A 528 9.10 -6.62 -27.27
C LYS A 528 9.13 -5.82 -25.97
N SER A 529 9.21 -4.50 -26.09
CA SER A 529 9.21 -3.57 -24.95
C SER A 529 7.88 -2.81 -24.87
N PHE A 530 7.29 -2.75 -23.67
CA PHE A 530 6.03 -2.05 -23.40
C PHE A 530 5.99 -1.55 -21.94
N PRO A 531 5.09 -0.63 -21.59
CA PRO A 531 5.00 -0.11 -20.23
C PRO A 531 4.70 -1.21 -19.19
N GLN A 532 5.25 -1.08 -17.98
CA GLN A 532 4.77 -1.85 -16.83
C GLN A 532 3.39 -1.34 -16.42
N ALA A 533 2.58 -2.17 -15.78
CA ALA A 533 1.24 -1.81 -15.32
C ALA A 533 1.24 -0.60 -14.35
N THR A 534 2.36 -0.34 -13.71
CA THR A 534 2.60 0.77 -12.77
C THR A 534 3.24 2.00 -13.42
N ASP A 535 3.42 2.04 -14.76
CA ASP A 535 4.08 3.14 -15.47
C ASP A 535 3.22 4.41 -15.43
N GLN A 536 3.45 5.25 -14.45
CA GLN A 536 2.81 6.55 -14.29
C GLN A 536 3.83 7.64 -14.54
N ARG A 537 3.75 8.33 -15.69
CA ARG A 537 4.80 9.20 -16.23
C ARG A 537 5.09 10.41 -15.38
N TYR A 538 4.08 10.96 -14.74
CA TYR A 538 4.23 12.08 -13.83
C TYR A 538 3.27 11.96 -12.65
N ASN A 539 3.68 12.51 -11.51
CA ASN A 539 2.88 12.60 -10.30
C ASN A 539 3.23 13.89 -9.56
N LEU A 540 2.26 14.74 -9.33
CA LEU A 540 2.36 15.98 -8.56
C LEU A 540 1.44 15.89 -7.35
N ASN A 541 2.00 16.02 -6.15
CA ASN A 541 1.23 16.08 -4.92
C ASN A 541 1.53 17.36 -4.16
N PHE A 542 0.50 17.93 -3.62
CA PHE A 542 0.53 19.05 -2.70
C PHE A 542 -0.11 18.61 -1.38
N PHE A 543 0.62 18.77 -0.30
CA PHE A 543 0.12 18.55 1.05
C PHE A 543 0.38 19.79 1.90
N PHE A 544 -0.70 20.38 2.39
CA PHE A 544 -0.67 21.52 3.28
C PHE A 544 -1.52 21.21 4.51
N SER A 545 -0.97 21.42 5.70
CA SER A 545 -1.68 21.24 6.96
C SER A 545 -1.21 22.27 7.95
N ASP A 546 -2.04 23.28 8.25
CA ASP A 546 -1.61 24.42 9.01
C ASP A 546 -2.74 25.11 9.78
N PHE A 547 -2.35 25.89 10.78
CA PHE A 547 -3.25 26.78 11.50
C PHE A 547 -3.51 28.05 10.70
N PHE A 548 -4.69 28.63 10.87
CA PHE A 548 -4.95 29.97 10.32
C PHE A 548 -4.09 31.01 11.01
N PRO A 549 -3.58 32.02 10.29
CA PRO A 549 -2.79 33.09 10.88
C PRO A 549 -3.49 33.74 12.07
N GLY A 550 -2.75 33.88 13.18
CA GLY A 550 -3.25 34.52 14.39
C GLY A 550 -4.14 33.65 15.29
N THR A 551 -4.34 32.39 14.99
CA THR A 551 -5.11 31.47 15.83
C THR A 551 -4.57 30.05 15.82
N THR A 552 -4.54 29.40 16.99
CA THR A 552 -4.23 27.98 17.15
C THR A 552 -5.51 27.12 17.25
N ARG A 553 -6.67 27.72 17.07
CA ARG A 553 -7.95 27.02 17.17
C ARG A 553 -8.46 26.47 15.84
N TRP A 554 -8.16 27.14 14.73
CA TRP A 554 -8.55 26.72 13.41
C TRP A 554 -7.37 26.14 12.65
N LYS A 555 -7.53 24.92 12.18
CA LYS A 555 -6.56 24.21 11.35
C LYS A 555 -7.18 23.81 10.03
N MET A 556 -6.46 24.05 8.93
CA MET A 556 -6.86 23.65 7.59
C MET A 556 -5.89 22.56 7.09
N THR A 557 -6.42 21.61 6.35
CA THR A 557 -5.63 20.64 5.58
C THR A 557 -6.08 20.68 4.13
N LEU A 558 -5.13 20.73 3.23
CA LEU A 558 -5.36 20.65 1.78
C LEU A 558 -4.45 19.56 1.20
N LYS A 559 -5.04 18.60 0.51
CA LYS A 559 -4.33 17.63 -0.32
C LYS A 559 -4.75 17.82 -1.76
N ALA A 560 -3.80 17.92 -2.67
CA ALA A 560 -4.09 17.92 -4.09
C ALA A 560 -3.15 16.95 -4.79
N SER A 561 -3.69 16.15 -5.70
CA SER A 561 -2.93 15.17 -6.48
C SER A 561 -3.32 15.25 -7.95
N ILE A 562 -2.30 15.26 -8.80
CA ILE A 562 -2.46 15.14 -10.26
C ILE A 562 -1.43 14.11 -10.72
N ALA A 563 -1.90 13.02 -11.33
CA ALA A 563 -1.04 11.94 -11.77
C ALA A 563 -1.44 11.45 -13.17
N ASP A 564 -0.47 10.97 -13.93
CA ASP A 564 -0.73 10.38 -15.26
C ASP A 564 -1.61 9.13 -15.12
N GLY A 565 -2.36 8.83 -16.17
CA GLY A 565 -3.15 7.60 -16.25
C GLY A 565 -2.26 6.36 -16.33
N LEU A 566 -2.71 5.26 -15.74
CA LEU A 566 -2.05 3.97 -15.83
C LEU A 566 -2.26 3.32 -17.20
N PRO A 567 -1.31 2.48 -17.65
CA PRO A 567 -1.50 1.66 -18.85
C PRO A 567 -2.64 0.66 -18.68
N PHE A 568 -3.42 0.46 -19.72
CA PHE A 568 -4.45 -0.57 -19.80
C PHE A 568 -4.56 -1.13 -21.21
N GLY A 569 -5.25 -2.23 -21.37
CA GLY A 569 -5.49 -2.85 -22.68
C GLY A 569 -6.67 -3.83 -22.64
N PRO A 570 -7.07 -4.39 -23.80
CA PRO A 570 -8.13 -5.36 -23.86
C PRO A 570 -7.76 -6.62 -23.06
N PRO A 571 -8.72 -7.23 -22.34
CA PRO A 571 -8.50 -8.47 -21.62
C PRO A 571 -8.23 -9.62 -22.59
N HIS A 572 -7.65 -10.70 -22.09
CA HIS A 572 -7.32 -11.91 -22.87
C HIS A 572 -6.39 -11.66 -24.08
N THR A 573 -5.66 -10.54 -24.07
CA THR A 573 -4.65 -10.21 -25.08
C THR A 573 -3.25 -10.26 -24.48
N GLY A 574 -2.22 -10.30 -25.33
CA GLY A 574 -0.83 -10.27 -24.86
C GLY A 574 -0.50 -8.96 -24.15
N LEU A 575 0.46 -9.03 -23.23
CA LEU A 575 0.96 -7.86 -22.46
C LEU A 575 1.38 -6.69 -23.33
N GLU A 576 1.83 -6.94 -24.56
CA GLU A 576 2.23 -5.92 -25.54
C GLU A 576 1.07 -5.04 -25.99
N ARG A 577 -0.18 -5.42 -25.71
CA ARG A 577 -1.37 -4.61 -26.02
C ARG A 577 -1.81 -3.71 -24.84
N MET A 578 -1.13 -3.77 -23.70
CA MET A 578 -1.35 -2.89 -22.54
C MET A 578 -0.69 -1.51 -22.76
N VAL A 579 -1.09 -0.83 -23.84
CA VAL A 579 -0.44 0.42 -24.30
C VAL A 579 -1.35 1.64 -24.25
N PHE A 580 -2.64 1.46 -24.06
CA PHE A 580 -3.58 2.57 -23.86
C PHE A 580 -3.31 3.20 -22.49
N ARG A 581 -3.63 4.49 -22.34
CA ARG A 581 -3.56 5.17 -21.04
C ARG A 581 -4.91 5.67 -20.60
N ALA A 582 -5.21 5.40 -19.33
CA ALA A 582 -6.35 6.01 -18.67
C ALA A 582 -6.21 7.53 -18.61
N PRO A 583 -7.31 8.27 -18.46
CA PRO A 583 -7.25 9.70 -18.15
C PRO A 583 -6.45 9.98 -16.89
N ALA A 584 -5.84 11.17 -16.83
CA ALA A 584 -5.08 11.59 -15.66
C ALA A 584 -5.97 11.63 -14.41
N TYR A 585 -5.47 11.04 -13.33
CA TYR A 585 -6.08 11.13 -11.99
C TYR A 585 -5.92 12.54 -11.44
N LYS A 586 -7.00 13.13 -10.94
CA LYS A 586 -7.02 14.48 -10.38
C LYS A 586 -7.91 14.48 -9.15
N ARG A 587 -7.39 14.95 -8.01
CA ARG A 587 -8.18 15.02 -6.78
C ARG A 587 -7.72 16.16 -5.90
N VAL A 588 -8.68 16.82 -5.28
CA VAL A 588 -8.45 17.82 -4.25
C VAL A 588 -9.33 17.52 -3.05
N ASP A 589 -8.71 17.36 -1.90
CA ASP A 589 -9.38 17.16 -0.62
C ASP A 589 -9.06 18.33 0.31
N ILE A 590 -10.07 18.86 0.97
CA ILE A 590 -9.95 19.93 1.95
C ILE A 590 -10.56 19.51 3.28
N GLY A 591 -9.85 19.79 4.39
CA GLY A 591 -10.33 19.55 5.73
C GLY A 591 -10.20 20.81 6.58
N MET A 592 -11.19 21.06 7.41
CA MET A 592 -11.16 22.11 8.41
C MET A 592 -11.42 21.53 9.79
N SER A 593 -10.64 21.96 10.78
CA SER A 593 -10.77 21.53 12.16
C SER A 593 -10.80 22.72 13.09
N TYR A 594 -11.67 22.64 14.07
CA TYR A 594 -11.80 23.63 15.13
C TYR A 594 -11.52 23.01 16.50
N ARG A 595 -10.58 23.59 17.25
CA ARG A 595 -10.28 23.18 18.62
C ARG A 595 -11.31 23.83 19.57
N LEU A 596 -12.33 23.03 19.94
CA LEU A 596 -13.39 23.47 20.83
C LEU A 596 -12.90 23.65 22.26
N LEU A 597 -12.06 22.73 22.73
CA LEU A 597 -11.43 22.77 24.05
C LEU A 597 -9.93 22.69 23.91
N ASP A 598 -9.25 23.58 24.61
CA ASP A 598 -7.79 23.62 24.80
C ASP A 598 -7.53 23.69 26.31
N ASN A 599 -7.06 22.61 26.90
CA ASN A 599 -6.77 22.51 28.32
C ASN A 599 -5.38 21.90 28.56
N GLU A 600 -4.44 22.14 27.66
CA GLU A 600 -3.07 21.61 27.77
C GLU A 600 -2.39 22.03 29.08
N ASP A 601 -2.70 23.22 29.60
CA ASP A 601 -2.17 23.74 30.86
C ASP A 601 -2.92 23.24 32.11
N GLY A 602 -3.98 22.42 31.98
CA GLY A 602 -4.77 21.89 33.11
C GLY A 602 -5.50 22.96 33.93
N ARG A 603 -5.70 24.18 33.39
CA ARG A 603 -6.26 25.33 34.10
C ARG A 603 -7.76 25.24 34.35
N ASN A 604 -8.45 24.33 33.68
CA ASN A 604 -9.90 24.25 33.79
C ASN A 604 -10.31 23.32 34.96
N GLN A 605 -10.82 23.89 36.04
CA GLN A 605 -11.14 23.16 37.28
C GLN A 605 -12.54 22.52 37.32
N LYS A 606 -13.35 22.63 36.27
CA LYS A 606 -14.66 21.97 36.22
C LYS A 606 -14.50 20.46 36.22
N LYS A 607 -15.20 19.76 37.13
CA LYS A 607 -15.00 18.34 37.48
C LYS A 607 -14.84 17.36 36.33
N PHE A 608 -15.52 17.54 35.20
CA PHE A 608 -15.44 16.67 34.04
C PHE A 608 -14.36 17.15 33.02
N ILE A 609 -14.27 18.45 32.79
CA ILE A 609 -13.42 19.06 31.77
C ILE A 609 -11.93 18.98 32.14
N ARG A 610 -11.58 18.86 33.41
CA ARG A 610 -10.18 18.77 33.89
C ARG A 610 -9.43 17.53 33.37
N TYR A 611 -10.15 16.48 32.95
CA TYR A 611 -9.56 15.26 32.42
C TYR A 611 -9.41 15.31 30.89
N LEU A 612 -10.07 16.27 30.23
CA LEU A 612 -9.98 16.46 28.79
C LEU A 612 -8.84 17.43 28.49
N ARG A 613 -7.92 16.98 27.63
CA ARG A 613 -6.82 17.79 27.15
C ARG A 613 -7.26 18.66 25.98
N ASN A 614 -7.75 18.04 24.92
CA ASN A 614 -8.25 18.70 23.72
C ASN A 614 -9.55 18.08 23.23
N VAL A 615 -10.38 18.89 22.61
CA VAL A 615 -11.54 18.44 21.82
C VAL A 615 -11.50 19.15 20.48
N TRP A 616 -11.44 18.38 19.41
CA TRP A 616 -11.42 18.85 18.04
C TRP A 616 -12.69 18.43 17.32
N LEU A 617 -13.31 19.38 16.61
CA LEU A 617 -14.36 19.11 15.63
C LEU A 617 -13.78 19.35 14.24
N GLY A 618 -14.09 18.48 13.29
CA GLY A 618 -13.59 18.60 11.92
C GLY A 618 -14.65 18.29 10.89
N VAL A 619 -14.51 18.93 9.74
CA VAL A 619 -15.28 18.63 8.53
C VAL A 619 -14.28 18.51 7.38
N ASP A 620 -14.38 17.41 6.64
CA ASP A 620 -13.55 17.15 5.47
C ASP A 620 -14.45 17.05 4.23
N CYS A 621 -13.97 17.58 3.12
CA CYS A 621 -14.59 17.42 1.81
C CYS A 621 -13.58 16.70 0.90
N PHE A 622 -13.86 15.45 0.59
CA PHE A 622 -13.06 14.64 -0.34
C PHE A 622 -13.54 14.87 -1.77
N ASN A 623 -12.61 14.89 -2.73
CA ASN A 623 -12.88 15.16 -4.14
C ASN A 623 -13.74 16.44 -4.33
N LEU A 624 -13.21 17.56 -3.86
CA LEU A 624 -13.90 18.86 -3.79
C LEU A 624 -14.57 19.26 -5.12
N PHE A 625 -13.91 18.97 -6.24
CA PHE A 625 -14.38 19.35 -7.58
C PHE A 625 -15.25 18.29 -8.25
N ASP A 626 -15.55 17.18 -7.55
CA ASP A 626 -16.39 16.09 -8.05
C ASP A 626 -15.89 15.49 -9.38
N ILE A 627 -14.57 15.28 -9.47
CA ILE A 627 -13.93 14.79 -10.68
C ILE A 627 -14.13 13.27 -10.76
N SER A 628 -14.67 12.79 -11.88
CA SER A 628 -14.84 11.36 -12.17
C SER A 628 -13.50 10.75 -12.58
N ASN A 629 -12.76 10.19 -11.62
CA ASN A 629 -11.50 9.49 -11.85
C ASN A 629 -11.77 8.05 -12.25
N VAL A 630 -11.11 7.57 -13.30
CA VAL A 630 -11.26 6.18 -13.75
C VAL A 630 -10.43 5.24 -12.87
N SER A 631 -11.07 4.21 -12.33
CA SER A 631 -10.44 3.13 -11.57
C SER A 631 -10.01 1.98 -12.47
N SER A 632 -10.89 1.55 -13.35
CA SER A 632 -10.69 0.41 -14.25
C SER A 632 -11.63 0.52 -15.44
N TYR A 633 -11.54 -0.46 -16.35
CA TYR A 633 -12.44 -0.53 -17.50
C TYR A 633 -13.12 -1.91 -17.57
N TYR A 634 -14.43 -1.89 -17.81
CA TYR A 634 -15.14 -3.06 -18.33
C TYR A 634 -15.04 -3.08 -19.86
N TRP A 635 -14.69 -4.22 -20.39
CA TRP A 635 -14.69 -4.40 -21.83
C TRP A 635 -15.95 -5.12 -22.27
N VAL A 636 -16.67 -4.51 -23.20
CA VAL A 636 -17.90 -5.08 -23.78
C VAL A 636 -17.74 -5.19 -25.29
N THR A 637 -18.37 -6.17 -25.87
CA THR A 637 -18.35 -6.40 -27.31
C THR A 637 -19.76 -6.24 -27.86
N ASP A 638 -19.91 -5.51 -28.96
CA ASP A 638 -21.19 -5.37 -29.64
C ASP A 638 -21.48 -6.56 -30.58
N VAL A 639 -22.67 -6.56 -31.21
CA VAL A 639 -23.09 -7.58 -32.13
C VAL A 639 -22.20 -7.70 -33.38
N THR A 640 -21.41 -6.67 -33.68
CA THR A 640 -20.44 -6.66 -34.81
C THR A 640 -19.05 -7.11 -34.37
N ASN A 641 -18.87 -7.55 -33.13
CA ASN A 641 -17.59 -7.88 -32.50
C ASN A 641 -16.65 -6.69 -32.29
N GLN A 642 -17.17 -5.46 -32.25
CA GLN A 642 -16.39 -4.30 -31.87
C GLN A 642 -16.32 -4.20 -30.35
N GLN A 643 -15.12 -3.97 -29.82
CA GLN A 643 -14.85 -3.88 -28.38
C GLN A 643 -14.88 -2.44 -27.91
N TYR A 644 -15.52 -2.21 -26.76
CA TYR A 644 -15.62 -0.92 -26.07
C TYR A 644 -15.09 -1.04 -24.65
N ALA A 645 -14.29 -0.04 -24.24
CA ALA A 645 -13.82 0.10 -22.87
C ALA A 645 -14.80 1.01 -22.10
N VAL A 646 -15.63 0.42 -21.26
CA VAL A 646 -16.60 1.14 -20.39
C VAL A 646 -15.87 1.55 -19.11
N PRO A 647 -15.75 2.85 -18.79
CA PRO A 647 -15.03 3.28 -17.59
C PRO A 647 -15.80 2.91 -16.32
N ASN A 648 -15.05 2.54 -15.30
CA ASN A 648 -15.51 2.36 -13.93
C ASN A 648 -14.88 3.46 -13.08
N TYR A 649 -15.70 4.32 -12.46
CA TYR A 649 -15.21 5.51 -11.77
C TYR A 649 -15.03 5.28 -10.27
N LEU A 650 -14.08 6.00 -9.68
CA LEU A 650 -13.86 6.13 -8.24
C LEU A 650 -14.92 7.03 -7.60
N THR A 651 -14.79 7.28 -6.29
CA THR A 651 -15.78 8.02 -5.52
C THR A 651 -15.90 9.48 -5.98
N GLY A 652 -17.12 9.98 -6.07
CA GLY A 652 -17.43 11.39 -6.26
C GLY A 652 -17.14 12.22 -5.00
N ARG A 653 -17.66 13.44 -4.94
CA ARG A 653 -17.51 14.33 -3.80
C ARG A 653 -18.18 13.75 -2.54
N GLN A 654 -17.43 13.75 -1.42
CA GLN A 654 -17.91 13.25 -0.13
C GLN A 654 -17.61 14.24 0.99
N ILE A 655 -18.53 14.36 1.94
CA ILE A 655 -18.37 15.18 3.13
C ILE A 655 -18.25 14.26 4.35
N ASN A 656 -17.21 14.42 5.16
CA ASN A 656 -17.00 13.67 6.38
C ASN A 656 -16.99 14.64 7.58
N ALA A 657 -17.74 14.30 8.61
CA ALA A 657 -17.70 15.01 9.89
C ALA A 657 -16.96 14.12 10.90
N ARG A 658 -16.11 14.74 11.73
CA ARG A 658 -15.31 14.01 12.72
C ARG A 658 -15.18 14.76 14.04
N ILE A 659 -14.98 13.99 15.09
CA ILE A 659 -14.64 14.46 16.43
C ILE A 659 -13.43 13.70 16.94
N LEU A 660 -12.52 14.40 17.60
CA LEU A 660 -11.37 13.82 18.30
C LEU A 660 -11.35 14.40 19.74
N ILE A 661 -11.32 13.51 20.72
CA ILE A 661 -11.25 13.83 22.13
C ILE A 661 -9.95 13.25 22.68
N GLU A 662 -9.10 14.07 23.28
CA GLU A 662 -7.83 13.69 23.91
C GLU A 662 -7.90 13.92 25.42
N LEU A 663 -7.39 12.92 26.20
CA LEU A 663 -7.36 12.94 27.66
C LEU A 663 -5.92 13.05 28.18
#